data_b4d1e5955b552654d418478ecd4a0767
#
_entry.id   b4d1e5955b552654d418478ecd4a0767
#
_cell.length_a   1.000
_cell.length_b   1.000
_cell.length_c   1.000
_cell.angle_alpha   90.00
_cell.angle_beta   90.00
_cell.angle_gamma   90.00
#
_symmetry.space_group_name_H-M   'P 1'
#
loop_
_entity.id
_entity.type
_entity.pdbx_description
1 polymer ?
#
loop_
_entity_poly.entity_id
_entity_poly.type
_entity_poly.pdbx_seq_one_letter_code
_entity_poly.pdbx_strand_id
1 'polypeptide(L)'
;MPKASDNIKIYRNSNGPVVSTVNRRVLEQDGLTFKDIDGTGTLSPVNDWRNSPAERAAAYVKTLSVKEKIAQLFISDWRMAKYPITGPMADLYKDIEKKTDETGILDEGEFRGKTIFGEQYLPGTSPLLKDWFNRHVILRANATPADLADWMNQADAVCEECEHFIPVAAASNSRNENGELVFGMNDAGGVLATWPGTLGIAAAVKGSKIDLVDKFADTIRREWNACGLRKGYMYMADAVTDPRWQRTYGTFGEDPALISEIMAHIIPRIQGSDHGVTEDGVAVTTKHFPGGGARENGFDPHYAAGQWNVYATPGSLETYHLPPFAAAVKAGTSSIMPYYSKPAAAKSAVQHDLAGNTVEMKPYGFAYNKYFIDTMLRGQMGFDGYINSDTGIAHNMAWGVEMLDVPERIGFAVANAGVDIISGLFDNEAGMEAYNRGKNGYYETHPLPEGFAKEELTLTDEALDRAVARTLTELFALGMFENPYRDPDEAARIVATPSDWEAAADAHRRSVVLLKNDGTLPLTADKRANKKIYAEAFLKNAKHAADSTAALRKELADTCTLVDDPAQADFALLFVSPSSGEYFNATPGYLELDICEDKTVCNVDANGKPMADTHTETTLHGGKRLAEIAAAVHANGGKVITNVNITLAWQLGNVEPLCNVLLAGFDTYRSATLDVIFGCFAPTGKLPLTLPRGDAVLAVNANGVCISPNDVPGYDKDRYMPDSLKDENGKAYAYRDAAGNYYEYGFGLEG
;
A
#
# COMPACT_ATOMS: atom_id res chain seq x y z
N MET A 1 -27.85 14.74 15.89
CA MET A 1 -27.01 15.72 16.63
C MET A 1 -26.76 16.89 15.70
N PRO A 2 -26.60 18.14 16.20
CA PRO A 2 -26.17 19.23 15.35
C PRO A 2 -24.78 18.86 14.79
N LYS A 3 -24.53 19.20 13.51
CA LYS A 3 -23.20 18.95 12.90
C LYS A 3 -22.13 19.69 13.72
N ALA A 4 -20.97 19.08 13.93
CA ALA A 4 -19.87 19.75 14.62
C ALA A 4 -19.47 21.07 13.92
N SER A 5 -19.59 21.08 12.59
CA SER A 5 -19.37 22.27 11.74
C SER A 5 -20.16 23.51 12.18
N ASP A 6 -21.38 23.33 12.75
CA ASP A 6 -22.24 24.46 13.17
C ASP A 6 -21.70 25.20 14.42
N ASN A 7 -20.77 24.60 15.15
CA ASN A 7 -20.22 25.12 16.43
C ASN A 7 -18.72 25.46 16.37
N ILE A 8 -18.07 25.30 15.24
CA ILE A 8 -16.64 25.56 15.09
C ILE A 8 -16.40 27.07 15.15
N LYS A 9 -15.58 27.50 16.11
CA LYS A 9 -15.08 28.88 16.22
C LYS A 9 -13.72 28.95 15.53
N ILE A 10 -13.53 29.94 14.67
CA ILE A 10 -12.32 30.12 13.89
C ILE A 10 -11.69 31.48 14.22
N TYR A 11 -10.42 31.46 14.58
CA TYR A 11 -9.61 32.64 14.90
C TYR A 11 -8.45 32.72 13.89
N ARG A 12 -8.26 33.88 13.29
CA ARG A 12 -7.21 34.10 12.29
C ARG A 12 -6.14 35.00 12.84
N ASN A 13 -4.94 34.47 12.99
CA ASN A 13 -3.76 35.28 13.35
C ASN A 13 -3.23 36.00 12.12
N SER A 14 -2.78 37.24 12.30
CA SER A 14 -2.21 38.04 11.19
C SER A 14 -0.89 37.43 10.66
N ASN A 15 -0.09 36.85 11.55
CA ASN A 15 1.18 36.18 11.24
C ASN A 15 1.26 34.88 12.04
N GLY A 16 0.49 33.87 11.68
CA GLY A 16 0.46 32.59 12.39
C GLY A 16 -0.65 31.67 11.90
N PRO A 17 -0.79 30.49 12.49
CA PRO A 17 -1.78 29.53 12.09
C PRO A 17 -3.21 30.02 12.33
N VAL A 18 -4.14 29.46 11.59
CA VAL A 18 -5.55 29.51 11.93
C VAL A 18 -5.76 28.64 13.17
N VAL A 19 -6.47 29.18 14.17
CA VAL A 19 -6.89 28.44 15.36
C VAL A 19 -8.38 28.17 15.28
N SER A 20 -8.77 26.91 15.36
CA SER A 20 -10.18 26.50 15.35
C SER A 20 -10.50 25.59 16.53
N THR A 21 -11.69 25.73 17.11
CA THR A 21 -12.11 24.95 18.27
C THR A 21 -13.64 24.87 18.35
N VAL A 22 -14.15 23.77 18.89
CA VAL A 22 -15.54 23.62 19.31
C VAL A 22 -15.64 23.84 20.83
N ASN A 23 -14.85 23.14 21.60
CA ASN A 23 -14.96 23.05 23.07
C ASN A 23 -13.76 23.63 23.82
N ARG A 24 -12.58 23.73 23.19
CA ARG A 24 -11.35 24.19 23.86
C ARG A 24 -11.36 25.69 24.09
N ARG A 25 -10.81 26.09 25.21
CA ARG A 25 -10.51 27.48 25.51
C ARG A 25 -9.44 28.02 24.58
N VAL A 26 -9.58 29.29 24.23
CA VAL A 26 -8.52 30.06 23.56
C VAL A 26 -7.86 31.02 24.51
N LEU A 27 -6.60 31.29 24.28
CA LEU A 27 -5.77 32.23 25.03
C LEU A 27 -5.40 33.39 24.12
N GLU A 28 -5.43 34.60 24.62
CA GLU A 28 -5.01 35.78 23.87
C GLU A 28 -3.77 36.41 24.53
N GLN A 29 -2.73 36.60 23.75
CA GLN A 29 -1.53 37.30 24.18
C GLN A 29 -0.89 38.05 23.01
N ASP A 30 -0.51 39.31 23.24
CA ASP A 30 0.15 40.22 22.28
C ASP A 30 -0.66 40.35 20.96
N GLY A 31 -1.99 40.28 21.02
CA GLY A 31 -2.87 40.34 19.87
C GLY A 31 -2.91 39.06 19.03
N LEU A 32 -2.35 37.96 19.54
CA LEU A 32 -2.37 36.65 18.91
C LEU A 32 -3.26 35.69 19.71
N THR A 33 -3.88 34.74 18.99
CA THR A 33 -4.75 33.70 19.56
C THR A 33 -4.04 32.36 19.57
N PHE A 34 -4.14 31.67 20.70
CA PHE A 34 -3.57 30.33 20.94
C PHE A 34 -4.66 29.41 21.45
N LYS A 35 -4.56 28.10 21.16
CA LYS A 35 -5.44 27.09 21.74
C LYS A 35 -4.84 26.58 23.07
N ASP A 36 -5.67 26.43 24.09
CA ASP A 36 -5.29 25.80 25.37
C ASP A 36 -5.26 24.28 25.24
N ILE A 37 -4.15 23.76 24.68
CA ILE A 37 -3.98 22.34 24.33
C ILE A 37 -3.80 21.49 25.58
N ASP A 38 -2.98 21.95 26.53
CA ASP A 38 -2.64 21.23 27.76
C ASP A 38 -3.62 21.50 28.94
N GLY A 39 -4.66 22.30 28.71
CA GLY A 39 -5.70 22.60 29.69
C GLY A 39 -5.26 23.51 30.85
N THR A 40 -4.02 24.03 30.84
CA THR A 40 -3.45 24.83 31.96
C THR A 40 -4.05 26.24 32.08
N GLY A 41 -4.65 26.74 30.99
CA GLY A 41 -5.18 28.10 30.92
C GLY A 41 -4.11 29.20 30.85
N THR A 42 -2.89 28.82 30.55
CA THR A 42 -1.74 29.74 30.44
C THR A 42 -1.02 29.47 29.13
N LEU A 43 -0.28 30.47 28.62
CA LEU A 43 0.56 30.27 27.43
C LEU A 43 1.81 29.47 27.83
N SER A 44 1.64 28.15 27.90
CA SER A 44 2.72 27.19 28.13
C SER A 44 3.56 26.98 26.86
N PRO A 45 4.74 26.34 26.94
CA PRO A 45 5.49 25.94 25.75
C PRO A 45 4.70 25.06 24.79
N VAL A 46 3.71 24.27 25.25
CA VAL A 46 2.83 23.43 24.44
C VAL A 46 1.84 24.28 23.64
N ASN A 47 1.23 25.27 24.30
CA ASN A 47 0.18 26.12 23.75
C ASN A 47 0.72 27.18 22.78
N ASP A 48 2.02 27.52 22.90
CA ASP A 48 2.67 28.53 22.09
C ASP A 48 3.13 27.95 20.72
N TRP A 49 2.33 28.18 19.68
CA TRP A 49 2.59 27.72 18.33
C TRP A 49 3.84 28.36 17.68
N ARG A 50 4.47 29.35 18.30
CA ARG A 50 5.75 29.94 17.83
C ARG A 50 6.95 29.05 18.13
N ASN A 51 6.82 28.12 19.09
CA ASN A 51 7.82 27.08 19.35
C ASN A 51 7.77 26.01 18.22
N SER A 52 8.90 25.37 17.99
CA SER A 52 8.96 24.29 17.00
C SER A 52 8.08 23.10 17.39
N PRO A 53 7.57 22.31 16.42
CA PRO A 53 6.82 21.10 16.69
C PRO A 53 7.51 20.14 17.67
N ALA A 54 8.83 19.95 17.54
CA ALA A 54 9.62 19.07 18.40
C ALA A 54 9.71 19.60 19.85
N GLU A 55 9.91 20.92 20.06
CA GLU A 55 9.92 21.54 21.39
C GLU A 55 8.55 21.41 22.06
N ARG A 56 7.47 21.63 21.32
CA ARG A 56 6.10 21.49 21.81
C ARG A 56 5.80 20.03 22.20
N ALA A 57 6.14 19.07 21.34
CA ALA A 57 5.97 17.65 21.63
C ALA A 57 6.77 17.22 22.87
N ALA A 58 8.03 17.62 22.98
CA ALA A 58 8.88 17.33 24.14
C ALA A 58 8.35 17.96 25.45
N ALA A 59 7.71 19.11 25.37
CA ALA A 59 7.03 19.72 26.52
C ALA A 59 5.73 18.98 26.86
N TYR A 60 4.93 18.62 25.83
CA TYR A 60 3.63 18.01 26.02
C TYR A 60 3.71 16.60 26.59
N VAL A 61 4.63 15.79 26.12
CA VAL A 61 4.82 14.42 26.62
C VAL A 61 5.07 14.36 28.13
N LYS A 62 5.65 15.41 28.71
CA LYS A 62 5.90 15.50 30.16
C LYS A 62 4.64 15.75 30.99
N THR A 63 3.57 16.26 30.39
CA THR A 63 2.30 16.50 31.08
C THR A 63 1.39 15.27 31.04
N LEU A 64 1.59 14.38 30.08
CA LEU A 64 0.77 13.18 29.89
C LEU A 64 1.05 12.14 30.97
N SER A 65 -0.02 11.51 31.48
CA SER A 65 0.09 10.35 32.34
C SER A 65 0.64 9.12 31.56
N VAL A 66 1.17 8.13 32.28
CA VAL A 66 1.64 6.88 31.68
C VAL A 66 0.53 6.20 30.88
N LYS A 67 -0.71 6.20 31.37
CA LYS A 67 -1.86 5.63 30.66
C LYS A 67 -2.11 6.32 29.31
N GLU A 68 -2.06 7.64 29.28
CA GLU A 68 -2.23 8.43 28.06
C GLU A 68 -1.09 8.19 27.07
N LYS A 69 0.17 8.12 27.54
CA LYS A 69 1.34 7.79 26.70
C LYS A 69 1.21 6.42 26.07
N ILE A 70 0.82 5.39 26.84
CA ILE A 70 0.63 4.03 26.35
C ILE A 70 -0.46 3.99 25.29
N ALA A 71 -1.55 4.73 25.49
CA ALA A 71 -2.62 4.79 24.50
C ALA A 71 -2.16 5.36 23.13
N GLN A 72 -1.10 6.18 23.10
CA GLN A 72 -0.52 6.70 21.84
C GLN A 72 0.39 5.69 21.13
N LEU A 73 0.73 4.55 21.76
CA LEU A 73 1.55 3.54 21.14
C LEU A 73 0.78 2.63 20.16
N PHE A 74 -0.53 2.75 20.07
CA PHE A 74 -1.35 1.80 19.33
C PHE A 74 -2.17 2.47 18.24
N ILE A 75 -2.30 1.76 17.12
CA ILE A 75 -3.16 2.12 16.00
C ILE A 75 -3.94 0.89 15.55
N SER A 76 -5.26 0.98 15.43
CA SER A 76 -6.11 -0.09 14.96
C SER A 76 -7.18 0.40 14.01
N ASP A 77 -7.87 -0.55 13.40
CA ASP A 77 -8.98 -0.29 12.50
C ASP A 77 -10.07 0.50 13.19
N TRP A 78 -10.51 1.54 12.53
CA TRP A 78 -11.65 2.30 12.96
C TRP A 78 -12.74 2.32 11.88
N ARG A 79 -13.99 2.25 12.33
CA ARG A 79 -15.12 2.10 11.44
C ARG A 79 -16.06 3.27 11.60
N MET A 80 -16.46 3.77 10.47
CA MET A 80 -17.61 4.64 10.38
C MET A 80 -18.82 3.72 10.20
N ALA A 81 -19.55 3.39 11.27
CA ALA A 81 -20.61 2.38 11.26
C ALA A 81 -21.67 2.56 10.17
N LYS A 82 -21.90 3.78 9.75
CA LYS A 82 -22.85 4.14 8.68
C LYS A 82 -22.31 3.87 7.26
N TYR A 83 -21.02 3.67 7.09
CA TYR A 83 -20.36 3.59 5.78
C TYR A 83 -19.73 2.23 5.60
N PRO A 84 -20.16 1.44 4.60
CA PRO A 84 -19.70 0.07 4.43
C PRO A 84 -18.22 0.02 4.04
N ILE A 85 -17.54 -1.04 4.48
CA ILE A 85 -16.30 -1.48 3.89
C ILE A 85 -16.63 -2.20 2.58
N THR A 86 -15.92 -1.88 1.52
CA THR A 86 -16.06 -2.53 0.21
C THR A 86 -14.82 -3.39 -0.09
N GLY A 87 -14.84 -4.15 -1.19
CA GLY A 87 -13.71 -4.97 -1.63
C GLY A 87 -13.69 -6.39 -1.06
N PRO A 88 -12.60 -7.15 -1.27
CA PRO A 88 -12.52 -8.58 -0.94
C PRO A 88 -12.75 -8.91 0.53
N MET A 89 -12.40 -7.98 1.42
CA MET A 89 -12.57 -8.15 2.87
C MET A 89 -13.95 -7.75 3.39
N ALA A 90 -14.83 -7.21 2.53
CA ALA A 90 -16.14 -6.71 2.94
C ALA A 90 -16.99 -7.78 3.65
N ASP A 91 -16.94 -9.02 3.17
CA ASP A 91 -17.70 -10.13 3.76
C ASP A 91 -17.17 -10.50 5.16
N LEU A 92 -15.85 -10.47 5.36
CA LEU A 92 -15.25 -10.70 6.67
C LEU A 92 -15.66 -9.63 7.68
N TYR A 93 -15.78 -8.39 7.22
CA TYR A 93 -16.13 -7.25 8.07
C TYR A 93 -17.64 -7.04 8.26
N LYS A 94 -18.50 -7.60 7.41
CA LYS A 94 -19.97 -7.51 7.55
C LYS A 94 -20.49 -7.95 8.92
N ASP A 95 -19.89 -9.00 9.50
CA ASP A 95 -20.28 -9.48 10.82
C ASP A 95 -19.80 -8.56 11.94
N ILE A 96 -18.73 -7.81 11.72
CA ILE A 96 -18.23 -6.81 12.65
C ILE A 96 -19.13 -5.58 12.64
N GLU A 97 -19.53 -5.08 11.45
CA GLU A 97 -20.45 -3.95 11.30
C GLU A 97 -21.82 -4.24 11.90
N LYS A 98 -22.30 -5.48 11.81
CA LYS A 98 -23.58 -5.90 12.41
C LYS A 98 -23.53 -6.07 13.93
N LYS A 99 -22.35 -6.24 14.51
CA LYS A 99 -22.15 -6.48 15.95
C LYS A 99 -21.69 -5.25 16.70
N THR A 100 -21.25 -4.20 16.00
CA THR A 100 -21.09 -2.89 16.60
C THR A 100 -22.46 -2.24 16.59
N ASP A 101 -23.04 -2.01 17.77
CA ASP A 101 -24.32 -1.29 17.92
C ASP A 101 -24.19 0.21 17.59
N GLU A 102 -23.10 0.62 16.93
CA GLU A 102 -22.95 2.00 16.45
C GLU A 102 -24.00 2.29 15.38
N THR A 103 -25.08 2.93 15.77
CA THR A 103 -26.18 3.35 14.89
C THR A 103 -25.96 4.75 14.32
N GLY A 104 -24.93 5.44 14.80
CA GLY A 104 -24.58 6.80 14.42
C GLY A 104 -23.09 7.04 14.31
N ILE A 105 -22.73 8.28 14.03
CA ILE A 105 -21.35 8.75 14.07
C ILE A 105 -20.94 8.88 15.54
N LEU A 106 -19.87 8.21 16.00
CA LEU A 106 -19.33 8.29 17.35
C LEU A 106 -20.25 7.70 18.46
N ASP A 107 -20.81 6.55 18.20
CA ASP A 107 -21.68 5.87 19.16
C ASP A 107 -20.89 5.19 20.31
N GLU A 108 -21.61 4.82 21.39
CA GLU A 108 -21.11 4.09 22.56
C GLU A 108 -21.16 2.55 22.38
N GLY A 109 -21.43 2.06 21.20
CA GLY A 109 -21.49 0.64 20.89
C GLY A 109 -20.18 -0.08 21.17
N GLU A 110 -20.22 -1.43 21.22
CA GLU A 110 -19.04 -2.24 21.39
C GLU A 110 -18.99 -3.40 20.40
N PHE A 111 -17.78 -3.80 19.99
CA PHE A 111 -17.54 -5.04 19.26
C PHE A 111 -16.79 -6.03 20.14
N ARG A 112 -17.32 -7.25 20.24
CA ARG A 112 -16.61 -8.41 20.80
C ARG A 112 -16.69 -9.55 19.81
N GLY A 113 -15.56 -10.02 19.32
CA GLY A 113 -15.55 -11.11 18.37
C GLY A 113 -14.19 -11.44 17.80
N LYS A 114 -14.18 -12.41 16.89
CA LYS A 114 -12.98 -12.91 16.25
C LYS A 114 -12.77 -12.19 14.92
N THR A 115 -11.59 -11.62 14.74
CA THR A 115 -11.11 -11.03 13.48
C THR A 115 -10.01 -11.91 12.88
N ILE A 116 -9.44 -11.51 11.76
CA ILE A 116 -8.21 -12.13 11.23
C ILE A 116 -7.02 -12.01 12.21
N PHE A 117 -7.08 -11.05 13.13
CA PHE A 117 -6.08 -10.83 14.17
C PHE A 117 -6.42 -11.52 15.52
N GLY A 118 -7.37 -12.46 15.53
CA GLY A 118 -7.80 -13.16 16.73
C GLY A 118 -9.06 -12.56 17.38
N GLU A 119 -9.32 -12.93 18.63
CA GLU A 119 -10.42 -12.35 19.40
C GLU A 119 -10.07 -10.93 19.82
N GLN A 120 -10.99 -10.00 19.58
CA GLN A 120 -10.81 -8.58 19.87
C GLN A 120 -12.02 -8.01 20.60
N TYR A 121 -11.73 -7.01 21.41
CA TYR A 121 -12.69 -6.10 21.98
C TYR A 121 -12.39 -4.67 21.48
N LEU A 122 -13.37 -4.06 20.83
CA LEU A 122 -13.27 -2.67 20.39
C LEU A 122 -14.46 -1.91 20.99
N PRO A 123 -14.21 -0.93 21.85
CA PRO A 123 -15.27 -0.04 22.32
C PRO A 123 -15.77 0.84 21.17
N GLY A 124 -16.94 1.42 21.35
CA GLY A 124 -17.45 2.45 20.43
C GLY A 124 -16.50 3.63 20.32
N THR A 125 -16.69 4.46 19.32
CA THR A 125 -15.78 5.55 19.00
C THR A 125 -15.62 6.56 20.13
N SER A 126 -16.69 6.98 20.79
CA SER A 126 -16.61 7.94 21.89
C SER A 126 -15.86 7.39 23.11
N PRO A 127 -16.15 6.18 23.63
CA PRO A 127 -15.35 5.57 24.70
C PRO A 127 -13.89 5.35 24.30
N LEU A 128 -13.62 4.96 23.05
CA LEU A 128 -12.25 4.78 22.57
C LEU A 128 -11.44 6.09 22.69
N LEU A 129 -12.05 7.21 22.32
CA LEU A 129 -11.39 8.51 22.37
C LEU A 129 -11.30 9.06 23.79
N LYS A 130 -12.36 8.97 24.63
CA LYS A 130 -12.40 9.57 25.97
C LYS A 130 -11.74 8.68 27.02
N ASP A 131 -12.18 7.44 27.13
CA ASP A 131 -11.84 6.55 28.26
C ASP A 131 -10.55 5.81 28.01
N TRP A 132 -10.31 5.39 26.75
CA TRP A 132 -9.11 4.69 26.35
C TRP A 132 -8.01 5.63 25.90
N PHE A 133 -8.35 6.85 25.52
CA PHE A 133 -7.44 7.90 25.08
C PHE A 133 -6.63 7.55 23.80
N ASN A 134 -7.12 6.62 22.96
CA ASN A 134 -6.48 6.29 21.69
C ASN A 134 -6.76 7.37 20.64
N ARG A 135 -5.77 7.72 19.83
CA ARG A 135 -5.84 8.82 18.86
C ARG A 135 -5.45 8.38 17.45
N HIS A 136 -4.70 7.30 17.33
CA HIS A 136 -4.25 6.82 16.05
C HIS A 136 -5.14 5.69 15.56
N VAL A 137 -5.70 5.85 14.34
CA VAL A 137 -6.67 4.92 13.77
C VAL A 137 -6.41 4.67 12.29
N ILE A 138 -6.77 3.48 11.80
CA ILE A 138 -6.81 3.17 10.36
C ILE A 138 -8.26 3.27 9.92
N LEU A 139 -8.58 4.22 9.06
CA LEU A 139 -9.91 4.41 8.52
C LEU A 139 -10.10 3.59 7.24
N ARG A 140 -11.09 2.69 7.26
CA ARG A 140 -11.38 1.78 6.13
C ARG A 140 -12.69 2.06 5.43
N ALA A 141 -13.50 2.99 5.91
CA ALA A 141 -14.75 3.33 5.27
C ALA A 141 -14.55 4.13 3.97
N ASN A 142 -15.37 3.86 2.97
CA ASN A 142 -15.54 4.68 1.78
C ASN A 142 -16.77 5.56 1.99
N ALA A 143 -16.55 6.86 2.16
CA ALA A 143 -17.60 7.85 2.39
C ALA A 143 -17.39 9.05 1.46
N THR A 144 -18.42 9.89 1.29
CA THR A 144 -18.26 11.11 0.51
C THR A 144 -17.24 12.05 1.15
N PRO A 145 -16.61 12.96 0.39
CA PRO A 145 -15.68 13.94 0.96
C PRO A 145 -16.26 14.75 2.12
N ALA A 146 -17.53 15.15 1.99
CA ALA A 146 -18.24 15.89 3.03
C ALA A 146 -18.48 15.03 4.29
N ASP A 147 -18.88 13.78 4.12
CA ASP A 147 -19.10 12.87 5.24
C ASP A 147 -17.79 12.53 5.97
N LEU A 148 -16.68 12.36 5.24
CA LEU A 148 -15.36 12.17 5.83
C LEU A 148 -14.95 13.37 6.68
N ALA A 149 -15.06 14.58 6.13
CA ALA A 149 -14.72 15.82 6.84
C ALA A 149 -15.59 16.02 8.07
N ASP A 150 -16.92 15.80 7.97
CA ASP A 150 -17.83 15.93 9.10
C ASP A 150 -17.56 14.90 10.21
N TRP A 151 -17.27 13.66 9.83
CA TRP A 151 -16.93 12.61 10.79
C TRP A 151 -15.62 12.91 11.54
N MET A 152 -14.59 13.37 10.84
CA MET A 152 -13.32 13.78 11.46
C MET A 152 -13.54 14.98 12.42
N ASN A 153 -14.34 15.96 12.01
CA ASN A 153 -14.70 17.11 12.86
C ASN A 153 -15.37 16.68 14.15
N GLN A 154 -16.28 15.70 14.09
CA GLN A 154 -16.97 15.20 15.28
C GLN A 154 -16.00 14.45 16.21
N ALA A 155 -15.09 13.65 15.64
CA ALA A 155 -14.06 12.94 16.41
C ALA A 155 -13.14 13.91 17.15
N ASP A 156 -12.66 14.95 16.48
CA ASP A 156 -11.80 15.97 17.07
C ASP A 156 -12.55 16.80 18.13
N ALA A 157 -13.83 17.09 17.94
CA ALA A 157 -14.66 17.77 18.95
C ALA A 157 -14.79 16.94 20.24
N VAL A 158 -14.88 15.61 20.14
CA VAL A 158 -14.86 14.70 21.30
C VAL A 158 -13.48 14.71 21.98
N CYS A 159 -12.40 14.73 21.21
CA CYS A 159 -11.04 14.82 21.77
C CYS A 159 -10.82 16.14 22.54
N GLU A 160 -11.43 17.24 22.09
CA GLU A 160 -11.35 18.52 22.80
C GLU A 160 -12.01 18.52 24.18
N GLU A 161 -12.90 17.56 24.47
CA GLU A 161 -13.51 17.40 25.81
C GLU A 161 -12.56 16.75 26.84
N CYS A 162 -11.49 16.10 26.41
CA CYS A 162 -10.50 15.47 27.28
C CYS A 162 -9.64 16.54 28.01
N GLU A 163 -9.05 16.18 29.15
CA GLU A 163 -8.12 17.07 29.89
C GLU A 163 -6.97 17.51 29.00
N HIS A 164 -6.26 16.55 28.39
CA HIS A 164 -5.24 16.78 27.38
C HIS A 164 -5.84 16.62 25.98
N PHE A 165 -5.72 17.64 25.14
CA PHE A 165 -6.19 17.59 23.76
C PHE A 165 -5.10 17.02 22.85
N ILE A 166 -5.37 15.86 22.25
CA ILE A 166 -4.62 15.30 21.12
C ILE A 166 -5.64 15.02 20.01
N PRO A 167 -5.47 15.58 18.80
CA PRO A 167 -6.38 15.35 17.69
C PRO A 167 -6.30 13.91 17.18
N VAL A 168 -7.35 13.49 16.46
CA VAL A 168 -7.38 12.16 15.84
C VAL A 168 -6.48 12.10 14.61
N ALA A 169 -5.54 11.16 14.60
CA ALA A 169 -4.70 10.84 13.45
C ALA A 169 -5.28 9.64 12.71
N ALA A 170 -6.16 9.90 11.74
CA ALA A 170 -6.69 8.86 10.88
C ALA A 170 -5.73 8.58 9.73
N ALA A 171 -5.16 7.37 9.72
CA ALA A 171 -4.38 6.85 8.61
C ALA A 171 -5.28 6.09 7.63
N SER A 172 -4.91 6.05 6.36
CA SER A 172 -5.51 5.19 5.35
C SER A 172 -4.43 4.69 4.39
N ASN A 173 -4.61 3.52 3.79
CA ASN A 173 -3.89 3.21 2.56
C ASN A 173 -4.33 4.19 1.47
N SER A 174 -3.58 4.25 0.38
CA SER A 174 -3.89 5.16 -0.72
C SER A 174 -5.30 4.91 -1.27
N ARG A 175 -5.93 5.94 -1.81
CA ARG A 175 -7.33 5.95 -2.28
C ARG A 175 -7.48 6.54 -3.67
N ASN A 176 -6.38 6.95 -4.29
CA ASN A 176 -6.39 7.64 -5.57
C ASN A 176 -5.95 6.75 -6.74
N GLU A 177 -5.68 5.46 -6.51
CA GLU A 177 -5.35 4.50 -7.56
C GLU A 177 -6.55 3.61 -7.87
N ASN A 178 -6.66 3.23 -9.15
CA ASN A 178 -7.57 2.17 -9.58
C ASN A 178 -6.98 0.79 -9.25
N GLY A 179 -7.83 -0.22 -9.18
CA GLY A 179 -7.42 -1.60 -8.91
C GLY A 179 -7.68 -2.03 -7.48
N GLU A 180 -7.34 -3.27 -7.20
CA GLU A 180 -7.60 -3.90 -5.92
C GLU A 180 -6.45 -3.65 -4.97
N LEU A 181 -6.61 -2.68 -4.06
CA LEU A 181 -5.72 -2.52 -2.94
C LEU A 181 -6.19 -3.36 -1.75
N VAL A 182 -5.30 -3.59 -0.83
CA VAL A 182 -5.52 -4.45 0.31
C VAL A 182 -6.66 -3.94 1.20
N PHE A 183 -7.53 -4.81 1.65
CA PHE A 183 -8.61 -4.57 2.63
C PHE A 183 -9.75 -3.63 2.18
N GLY A 184 -10.08 -3.60 0.89
CA GLY A 184 -11.29 -2.94 0.40
C GLY A 184 -11.27 -1.41 0.46
N MET A 185 -10.09 -0.83 0.44
CA MET A 185 -9.92 0.62 0.36
C MET A 185 -9.57 1.12 -1.02
N ASN A 186 -9.63 0.23 -1.92
CA ASN A 186 -9.50 0.50 -3.33
C ASN A 186 -10.68 1.22 -3.81
N ASP A 187 -10.43 1.90 -4.85
CA ASP A 187 -11.41 2.74 -5.40
C ASP A 187 -12.19 3.42 -4.26
N ALA A 188 -11.87 4.56 -3.96
CA ALA A 188 -12.79 5.41 -3.23
C ALA A 188 -14.11 5.50 -4.02
N GLY A 189 -14.43 4.46 -4.81
CA GLY A 189 -15.62 4.34 -5.65
C GLY A 189 -15.85 5.54 -6.56
N GLY A 190 -14.79 6.20 -7.04
CA GLY A 190 -14.86 7.48 -7.72
C GLY A 190 -15.15 8.67 -6.79
N VAL A 191 -14.99 8.51 -5.49
CA VAL A 191 -15.11 9.60 -4.50
C VAL A 191 -13.93 10.55 -4.59
N LEU A 192 -12.72 10.01 -4.76
CA LEU A 192 -11.49 10.76 -5.07
C LEU A 192 -11.14 10.59 -6.55
N ALA A 193 -10.37 11.51 -7.13
CA ALA A 193 -9.87 11.35 -8.49
C ALA A 193 -8.99 10.10 -8.58
N THR A 194 -9.36 9.17 -9.46
CA THR A 194 -8.77 7.84 -9.51
C THR A 194 -7.80 7.73 -10.68
N TRP A 195 -6.54 7.47 -10.36
CA TRP A 195 -5.40 7.31 -11.26
C TRP A 195 -5.18 5.83 -11.58
N PRO A 196 -4.35 5.46 -12.58
CA PRO A 196 -4.00 4.06 -12.79
C PRO A 196 -3.31 3.46 -11.55
N GLY A 197 -3.26 2.14 -11.45
CA GLY A 197 -2.48 1.46 -10.41
C GLY A 197 -1.02 1.93 -10.38
N THR A 198 -0.33 1.72 -9.27
CA THR A 198 1.06 2.23 -9.09
C THR A 198 2.02 1.69 -10.15
N LEU A 199 1.85 0.45 -10.62
CA LEU A 199 2.55 -0.06 -11.80
C LEU A 199 2.25 0.76 -13.05
N GLY A 200 1.01 1.22 -13.22
CA GLY A 200 0.60 2.07 -14.34
C GLY A 200 1.20 3.47 -14.27
N ILE A 201 1.28 4.04 -13.07
CA ILE A 201 2.00 5.30 -12.84
C ILE A 201 3.47 5.14 -13.23
N ALA A 202 4.12 4.05 -12.81
CA ALA A 202 5.51 3.76 -13.17
C ALA A 202 5.69 3.55 -14.69
N ALA A 203 4.75 2.84 -15.34
CA ALA A 203 4.75 2.66 -16.80
C ALA A 203 4.63 3.99 -17.55
N ALA A 204 3.76 4.88 -17.09
CA ALA A 204 3.56 6.22 -17.66
C ALA A 204 4.80 7.10 -17.47
N VAL A 205 5.40 7.09 -16.28
CA VAL A 205 6.64 7.84 -15.98
C VAL A 205 7.80 7.34 -16.84
N LYS A 206 7.99 6.00 -16.91
CA LYS A 206 9.06 5.41 -17.72
C LYS A 206 8.94 5.74 -19.20
N GLY A 207 7.73 5.85 -19.70
CA GLY A 207 7.44 6.22 -21.10
C GLY A 207 7.36 7.71 -21.40
N SER A 208 7.33 8.59 -20.37
CA SER A 208 7.17 10.02 -20.59
C SER A 208 8.05 10.85 -19.65
N LYS A 209 7.46 11.44 -18.62
CA LYS A 209 8.17 12.33 -17.68
C LYS A 209 7.64 12.19 -16.27
N ILE A 210 8.49 12.52 -15.32
CA ILE A 210 8.22 12.48 -13.88
C ILE A 210 7.16 13.51 -13.41
N ASP A 211 6.91 14.58 -14.16
CA ASP A 211 5.93 15.62 -13.82
C ASP A 211 4.49 15.12 -13.65
N LEU A 212 4.18 13.96 -14.22
CA LEU A 212 2.92 13.26 -13.97
C LEU A 212 2.77 12.89 -12.48
N VAL A 213 3.86 12.46 -11.85
CA VAL A 213 3.89 12.13 -10.42
C VAL A 213 3.64 13.34 -9.55
N ASP A 214 4.16 14.51 -9.97
CA ASP A 214 3.92 15.77 -9.25
C ASP A 214 2.43 16.12 -9.21
N LYS A 215 1.73 15.99 -10.34
CA LYS A 215 0.28 16.23 -10.42
C LYS A 215 -0.51 15.23 -9.57
N PHE A 216 -0.13 13.95 -9.62
CA PHE A 216 -0.71 12.90 -8.81
C PHE A 216 -0.60 13.23 -7.31
N ALA A 217 0.61 13.54 -6.85
CA ALA A 217 0.90 13.85 -5.47
C ALA A 217 0.19 15.12 -4.97
N ASP A 218 0.16 16.19 -5.79
CA ASP A 218 -0.55 17.44 -5.46
C ASP A 218 -2.07 17.22 -5.37
N THR A 219 -2.64 16.33 -6.20
CA THR A 219 -4.05 15.95 -6.13
C THR A 219 -4.35 15.23 -4.82
N ILE A 220 -3.54 14.25 -4.45
CA ILE A 220 -3.68 13.52 -3.18
C ILE A 220 -3.62 14.49 -2.00
N ARG A 221 -2.58 15.33 -1.93
CA ARG A 221 -2.42 16.30 -0.84
C ARG A 221 -3.67 17.16 -0.64
N ARG A 222 -4.19 17.72 -1.71
CA ARG A 222 -5.35 18.62 -1.69
C ARG A 222 -6.63 17.87 -1.29
N GLU A 223 -6.89 16.72 -1.92
CA GLU A 223 -8.11 15.95 -1.68
C GLU A 223 -8.16 15.35 -0.28
N TRP A 224 -7.05 14.76 0.17
CA TRP A 224 -6.98 14.15 1.50
C TRP A 224 -7.07 15.19 2.61
N ASN A 225 -6.34 16.31 2.47
CA ASN A 225 -6.42 17.40 3.45
C ASN A 225 -7.84 17.95 3.58
N ALA A 226 -8.55 18.14 2.46
CA ALA A 226 -9.93 18.61 2.45
C ALA A 226 -10.89 17.65 3.18
N CYS A 227 -10.66 16.33 3.07
CA CYS A 227 -11.44 15.31 3.77
C CYS A 227 -11.05 15.12 5.25
N GLY A 228 -10.01 15.81 5.73
CA GLY A 228 -9.47 15.58 7.07
C GLY A 228 -8.55 14.36 7.20
N LEU A 229 -8.23 13.68 6.10
CA LEU A 229 -7.25 12.60 6.08
C LEU A 229 -5.85 13.18 6.04
N ARG A 230 -5.12 13.04 7.15
CA ARG A 230 -3.83 13.71 7.32
C ARG A 230 -2.65 12.75 7.33
N LYS A 231 -2.91 11.44 7.15
CA LYS A 231 -1.86 10.42 7.18
C LYS A 231 -2.14 9.31 6.17
N GLY A 232 -1.15 9.03 5.31
CA GLY A 232 -1.19 7.95 4.34
C GLY A 232 -0.24 6.80 4.69
N TYR A 233 -0.74 5.56 4.70
CA TYR A 233 0.07 4.34 4.67
C TYR A 233 0.51 4.07 3.23
N MET A 234 1.32 4.96 2.67
CA MET A 234 1.73 5.01 1.27
C MET A 234 3.07 5.76 1.14
N TYR A 235 3.88 5.45 0.13
CA TYR A 235 3.74 4.39 -0.85
C TYR A 235 4.73 3.26 -0.58
N MET A 236 4.58 2.15 -1.34
CA MET A 236 5.54 1.04 -1.29
C MET A 236 6.81 1.44 -2.04
N ALA A 237 7.93 1.54 -1.30
CA ALA A 237 9.28 1.73 -1.86
C ALA A 237 9.95 0.38 -2.17
N ASP A 238 9.17 -0.70 -2.14
CA ASP A 238 9.61 -2.06 -2.43
C ASP A 238 9.89 -2.24 -3.92
N ALA A 239 11.05 -2.79 -4.27
CA ALA A 239 11.34 -3.25 -5.62
C ALA A 239 10.82 -4.69 -5.82
N VAL A 240 10.14 -4.96 -6.94
CA VAL A 240 9.71 -6.31 -7.31
C VAL A 240 10.90 -7.14 -7.72
N THR A 241 11.24 -8.15 -6.93
CA THR A 241 12.34 -9.08 -7.25
C THR A 241 11.85 -10.53 -7.34
N ASP A 242 10.96 -11.00 -6.47
CA ASP A 242 10.24 -12.25 -6.71
C ASP A 242 8.93 -11.97 -7.47
N PRO A 243 8.78 -12.48 -8.72
CA PRO A 243 7.59 -12.22 -9.54
C PRO A 243 6.32 -12.86 -8.98
N ARG A 244 6.44 -13.84 -8.07
CA ARG A 244 5.31 -14.51 -7.40
C ARG A 244 4.86 -13.80 -6.14
N TRP A 245 5.46 -12.68 -5.79
CA TRP A 245 4.99 -11.86 -4.68
C TRP A 245 3.68 -11.16 -5.05
N GLN A 246 2.59 -11.56 -4.41
CA GLN A 246 1.25 -11.07 -4.77
C GLN A 246 1.12 -9.54 -4.68
N ARG A 247 1.90 -8.87 -3.83
CA ARG A 247 1.83 -7.42 -3.65
C ARG A 247 2.54 -6.60 -4.74
N THR A 248 2.99 -7.24 -5.80
CA THR A 248 3.60 -6.60 -6.99
C THR A 248 2.76 -5.43 -7.51
N TYR A 249 1.43 -5.56 -7.56
CA TYR A 249 0.51 -4.51 -8.03
C TYR A 249 0.59 -3.19 -7.24
N GLY A 250 0.99 -3.23 -5.97
CA GLY A 250 1.10 -2.05 -5.11
C GLY A 250 2.45 -1.32 -5.19
N THR A 251 3.38 -1.81 -6.01
CA THR A 251 4.73 -1.25 -6.18
C THR A 251 4.82 -0.35 -7.41
N PHE A 252 5.93 0.38 -7.54
CA PHE A 252 6.30 1.09 -8.78
C PHE A 252 7.19 0.23 -9.70
N GLY A 253 7.13 -1.10 -9.60
CA GLY A 253 7.83 -2.04 -10.46
C GLY A 253 9.15 -2.55 -9.87
N GLU A 254 10.09 -2.89 -10.74
CA GLU A 254 11.30 -3.63 -10.34
C GLU A 254 12.57 -2.79 -10.28
N ASP A 255 12.58 -1.59 -10.85
CA ASP A 255 13.81 -0.78 -10.94
C ASP A 255 13.98 0.14 -9.73
N PRO A 256 14.98 -0.09 -8.87
CA PRO A 256 15.23 0.74 -7.70
C PRO A 256 15.50 2.22 -8.03
N ALA A 257 16.05 2.52 -9.20
CA ALA A 257 16.33 3.88 -9.62
C ALA A 257 15.04 4.64 -9.93
N LEU A 258 14.12 4.03 -10.69
CA LEU A 258 12.81 4.61 -10.98
C LEU A 258 11.98 4.79 -9.70
N ILE A 259 11.97 3.78 -8.82
CA ILE A 259 11.26 3.87 -7.53
C ILE A 259 11.83 5.01 -6.70
N SER A 260 13.16 5.15 -6.63
CA SER A 260 13.84 6.23 -5.91
C SER A 260 13.46 7.61 -6.45
N GLU A 261 13.41 7.77 -7.78
CA GLU A 261 13.00 9.00 -8.43
C GLU A 261 11.53 9.35 -8.10
N ILE A 262 10.64 8.36 -8.21
CA ILE A 262 9.22 8.53 -7.87
C ILE A 262 9.04 8.92 -6.39
N MET A 263 9.74 8.25 -5.46
CA MET A 263 9.67 8.59 -4.03
C MET A 263 10.17 10.01 -3.75
N ALA A 264 11.25 10.43 -4.42
CA ALA A 264 11.79 11.78 -4.28
C ALA A 264 10.83 12.88 -4.75
N HIS A 265 9.87 12.56 -5.61
CA HIS A 265 8.83 13.48 -6.07
C HIS A 265 7.53 13.39 -5.24
N ILE A 266 7.05 12.18 -4.96
CA ILE A 266 5.79 11.95 -4.23
C ILE A 266 5.85 12.52 -2.82
N ILE A 267 6.90 12.20 -2.07
CA ILE A 267 6.98 12.51 -0.64
C ILE A 267 6.91 14.01 -0.37
N PRO A 268 7.78 14.85 -0.95
CA PRO A 268 7.73 16.29 -0.70
C PRO A 268 6.42 16.94 -1.15
N ARG A 269 5.84 16.47 -2.23
CA ARG A 269 4.59 17.00 -2.75
C ARG A 269 3.38 16.69 -1.88
N ILE A 270 3.27 15.45 -1.41
CA ILE A 270 2.19 15.05 -0.49
C ILE A 270 2.38 15.72 0.86
N GLN A 271 3.61 15.79 1.38
CA GLN A 271 3.90 16.39 2.69
C GLN A 271 3.94 17.92 2.68
N GLY A 272 4.03 18.53 1.49
CA GLY A 272 4.09 19.96 1.30
C GLY A 272 5.49 20.58 1.47
N SER A 273 6.51 19.76 1.76
CA SER A 273 7.91 20.18 1.95
C SER A 273 8.86 18.98 1.77
N ASP A 274 10.10 19.26 1.38
CA ASP A 274 11.22 18.32 1.34
C ASP A 274 11.94 18.15 2.69
N HIS A 275 11.41 18.79 3.74
CA HIS A 275 11.94 18.76 5.11
C HIS A 275 10.90 18.26 6.12
N GLY A 276 10.04 17.35 5.72
CA GLY A 276 8.95 16.81 6.55
C GLY A 276 7.58 17.35 6.15
N VAL A 277 6.61 17.35 7.07
CA VAL A 277 5.22 17.73 6.82
C VAL A 277 4.95 19.20 7.10
N THR A 278 3.93 19.76 6.42
CA THR A 278 3.42 21.11 6.65
C THR A 278 1.94 21.09 7.03
N GLU A 279 1.40 22.24 7.44
CA GLU A 279 -0.02 22.40 7.79
C GLU A 279 -0.97 22.03 6.63
N ASP A 280 -0.55 22.20 5.38
CA ASP A 280 -1.31 21.82 4.19
C ASP A 280 -0.97 20.41 3.69
N GLY A 281 -0.02 19.74 4.34
CA GLY A 281 0.48 18.42 3.94
C GLY A 281 -0.37 17.27 4.43
N VAL A 282 -0.06 16.10 3.91
CA VAL A 282 -0.49 14.79 4.40
C VAL A 282 0.77 13.99 4.73
N ALA A 283 0.88 13.48 5.94
CA ALA A 283 2.03 12.68 6.36
C ALA A 283 2.10 11.36 5.59
N VAL A 284 3.30 10.95 5.21
CA VAL A 284 3.55 9.74 4.42
C VAL A 284 4.24 8.69 5.28
N THR A 285 3.73 7.46 5.27
CA THR A 285 4.39 6.28 5.83
C THR A 285 4.96 5.44 4.70
N THR A 286 6.23 5.60 4.41
CA THR A 286 6.92 4.79 3.39
C THR A 286 7.09 3.35 3.86
N LYS A 287 6.83 2.38 2.99
CA LYS A 287 6.80 0.96 3.34
C LYS A 287 7.33 0.08 2.22
N HIS A 288 7.77 -1.16 2.48
CA HIS A 288 7.98 -1.80 3.79
C HIS A 288 9.47 -2.03 4.01
N PHE A 289 10.09 -1.28 4.90
CA PHE A 289 11.53 -1.32 5.12
C PHE A 289 11.99 -2.70 5.64
N PRO A 290 13.11 -3.26 5.16
CA PRO A 290 14.09 -2.73 4.19
C PRO A 290 13.82 -3.16 2.74
N GLY A 291 12.62 -3.51 2.36
CA GLY A 291 12.20 -3.97 1.05
C GLY A 291 11.56 -5.36 1.09
N GLY A 292 10.30 -5.43 0.65
CA GLY A 292 9.49 -6.65 0.70
C GLY A 292 9.76 -7.63 -0.44
N GLY A 293 10.45 -7.21 -1.52
CA GLY A 293 10.58 -8.01 -2.75
C GLY A 293 11.41 -9.28 -2.64
N ALA A 294 12.40 -9.34 -1.73
CA ALA A 294 13.28 -10.50 -1.55
C ALA A 294 12.55 -11.68 -0.84
N ARG A 295 11.41 -12.08 -1.39
CA ARG A 295 10.56 -13.13 -0.81
C ARG A 295 11.11 -14.53 -1.04
N GLU A 296 10.99 -15.41 -0.08
CA GLU A 296 11.20 -16.83 -0.32
C GLU A 296 10.04 -17.39 -1.16
N ASN A 297 10.28 -17.63 -2.45
CA ASN A 297 9.29 -18.16 -3.39
C ASN A 297 7.98 -17.34 -3.51
N GLY A 298 8.03 -16.06 -3.28
CA GLY A 298 6.90 -15.15 -3.39
C GLY A 298 5.91 -15.18 -2.22
N PHE A 299 6.10 -16.05 -1.21
CA PHE A 299 5.16 -16.19 -0.10
C PHE A 299 5.03 -14.90 0.70
N ASP A 300 3.79 -14.55 1.02
CA ASP A 300 3.48 -13.32 1.75
C ASP A 300 3.64 -13.51 3.27
N PRO A 301 4.22 -12.53 3.99
CA PRO A 301 4.56 -12.65 5.41
C PRO A 301 3.36 -12.53 6.37
N HIS A 302 2.13 -12.38 5.88
CA HIS A 302 0.94 -12.57 6.71
C HIS A 302 0.76 -14.04 7.13
N TYR A 303 1.49 -14.96 6.48
CA TYR A 303 1.48 -16.40 6.77
C TYR A 303 2.87 -16.89 7.15
N ALA A 304 2.92 -17.96 7.93
CA ALA A 304 4.18 -18.54 8.42
C ALA A 304 5.15 -18.96 7.31
N ALA A 305 4.65 -19.45 6.16
CA ALA A 305 5.47 -19.80 5.01
C ALA A 305 6.22 -18.58 4.44
N GLY A 306 5.64 -17.39 4.56
CA GLY A 306 6.19 -16.14 4.04
C GLY A 306 7.02 -15.32 5.03
N GLN A 307 7.36 -15.85 6.20
CA GLN A 307 8.06 -15.11 7.24
C GLN A 307 9.52 -14.73 6.91
N TRP A 308 10.08 -15.19 5.77
CA TRP A 308 11.49 -15.03 5.44
C TRP A 308 11.75 -14.07 4.28
N ASN A 309 12.70 -13.14 4.47
CA ASN A 309 13.42 -12.50 3.38
C ASN A 309 14.72 -13.24 3.14
N VAL A 310 14.96 -13.64 1.90
CA VAL A 310 16.16 -14.38 1.48
C VAL A 310 16.93 -13.54 0.47
N TYR A 311 18.13 -13.11 0.84
CA TYR A 311 19.03 -12.36 -0.01
C TYR A 311 20.06 -13.34 -0.59
N ALA A 312 19.65 -14.18 -1.53
CA ALA A 312 20.45 -15.26 -2.08
C ALA A 312 21.66 -14.77 -2.89
N THR A 313 21.55 -13.56 -3.43
CA THR A 313 22.61 -12.94 -4.27
C THR A 313 23.48 -12.01 -3.43
N PRO A 314 24.85 -12.13 -3.50
CA PRO A 314 25.73 -11.22 -2.79
C PRO A 314 25.46 -9.76 -3.14
N GLY A 315 25.27 -8.92 -2.13
CA GLY A 315 25.08 -7.48 -2.31
C GLY A 315 23.70 -7.05 -2.85
N SER A 316 22.72 -7.95 -2.90
CA SER A 316 21.39 -7.61 -3.43
C SER A 316 20.63 -6.60 -2.54
N LEU A 317 20.82 -6.67 -1.22
CA LEU A 317 20.15 -5.76 -0.28
C LEU A 317 20.54 -4.31 -0.55
N GLU A 318 21.84 -4.02 -0.57
CA GLU A 318 22.35 -2.66 -0.79
C GLU A 318 22.18 -2.19 -2.24
N THR A 319 22.11 -3.13 -3.21
CA THR A 319 21.98 -2.78 -4.62
C THR A 319 20.53 -2.49 -5.04
N TYR A 320 19.58 -3.29 -4.58
CA TYR A 320 18.21 -3.24 -5.11
C TYR A 320 17.16 -2.84 -4.09
N HIS A 321 17.36 -3.12 -2.80
CA HIS A 321 16.32 -2.96 -1.80
C HIS A 321 16.45 -1.68 -0.96
N LEU A 322 17.67 -1.30 -0.54
CA LEU A 322 17.89 -0.11 0.29
C LEU A 322 17.76 1.24 -0.45
N PRO A 323 18.17 1.38 -1.74
CA PRO A 323 18.21 2.69 -2.39
C PRO A 323 16.86 3.44 -2.40
N PRO A 324 15.70 2.83 -2.65
CA PRO A 324 14.42 3.55 -2.61
C PRO A 324 14.08 4.11 -1.23
N PHE A 325 14.44 3.40 -0.15
CA PHE A 325 14.25 3.89 1.22
C PHE A 325 15.20 5.02 1.57
N ALA A 326 16.47 4.93 1.13
CA ALA A 326 17.42 6.04 1.29
C ALA A 326 16.93 7.30 0.56
N ALA A 327 16.35 7.16 -0.64
CA ALA A 327 15.72 8.26 -1.37
C ALA A 327 14.51 8.83 -0.62
N ALA A 328 13.66 7.97 -0.05
CA ALA A 328 12.50 8.39 0.73
C ALA A 328 12.90 9.14 2.01
N VAL A 329 13.93 8.67 2.73
CA VAL A 329 14.48 9.37 3.90
C VAL A 329 15.02 10.74 3.49
N LYS A 330 15.81 10.80 2.41
CA LYS A 330 16.34 12.06 1.88
C LYS A 330 15.24 13.04 1.46
N ALA A 331 14.11 12.52 0.99
CA ALA A 331 12.92 13.30 0.63
C ALA A 331 12.08 13.74 1.84
N GLY A 332 12.50 13.41 3.08
CA GLY A 332 11.87 13.84 4.30
C GLY A 332 10.62 13.06 4.68
N THR A 333 10.51 11.76 4.32
CA THR A 333 9.36 10.94 4.72
C THR A 333 9.13 11.01 6.23
N SER A 334 7.90 11.27 6.64
CA SER A 334 7.55 11.52 8.03
C SER A 334 7.60 10.25 8.90
N SER A 335 7.27 9.11 8.32
CA SER A 335 7.34 7.83 9.01
C SER A 335 7.74 6.69 8.06
N ILE A 336 8.27 5.62 8.63
CA ILE A 336 8.62 4.39 7.92
C ILE A 336 8.00 3.19 8.61
N MET A 337 7.51 2.25 7.79
CA MET A 337 6.93 0.99 8.24
C MET A 337 7.89 -0.16 7.94
N PRO A 338 8.47 -0.80 8.97
CA PRO A 338 9.21 -2.05 8.80
C PRO A 338 8.29 -3.19 8.37
N TYR A 339 8.82 -4.09 7.54
CA TYR A 339 8.06 -5.24 7.06
C TYR A 339 7.92 -6.33 8.13
N TYR A 340 6.93 -7.21 7.97
CA TYR A 340 6.69 -8.33 8.91
C TYR A 340 7.85 -9.31 8.96
N SER A 341 8.38 -9.65 7.79
CA SER A 341 9.34 -10.74 7.61
C SER A 341 10.64 -10.52 8.37
N LYS A 342 11.39 -11.59 8.50
CA LYS A 342 12.70 -11.63 9.15
C LYS A 342 13.77 -12.09 8.16
N PRO A 343 15.02 -11.64 8.28
CA PRO A 343 16.11 -12.06 7.41
C PRO A 343 16.48 -13.52 7.68
N ALA A 344 16.75 -14.28 6.60
CA ALA A 344 17.14 -15.69 6.64
C ALA A 344 18.66 -15.85 6.49
N ALA A 345 19.43 -15.65 7.55
CA ALA A 345 20.90 -15.72 7.49
C ALA A 345 21.44 -17.00 6.85
N ALA A 346 20.86 -18.17 7.16
CA ALA A 346 21.30 -19.47 6.65
C ALA A 346 21.03 -19.67 5.13
N LYS A 347 20.17 -18.86 4.54
CA LYS A 347 19.79 -18.93 3.11
C LYS A 347 20.28 -17.73 2.32
N SER A 348 20.82 -16.71 2.98
CA SER A 348 21.29 -15.48 2.36
C SER A 348 22.81 -15.51 2.16
N ALA A 349 23.25 -14.91 1.06
CA ALA A 349 24.65 -14.59 0.83
C ALA A 349 25.07 -13.39 1.70
N VAL A 350 26.37 -13.07 1.71
CA VAL A 350 26.87 -11.87 2.40
C VAL A 350 26.22 -10.62 1.82
N GLN A 351 25.64 -9.83 2.70
CA GLN A 351 25.07 -8.51 2.39
C GLN A 351 25.83 -7.42 3.14
N HIS A 352 25.83 -6.22 2.60
CA HIS A 352 26.44 -5.06 3.23
C HIS A 352 25.40 -3.98 3.52
N ASP A 353 25.65 -3.22 4.56
CA ASP A 353 24.91 -1.99 4.84
C ASP A 353 25.47 -0.81 4.02
N LEU A 354 24.86 0.36 4.13
CA LEU A 354 25.29 1.55 3.38
C LEU A 354 26.69 2.07 3.77
N ALA A 355 27.24 1.63 4.88
CA ALA A 355 28.61 1.93 5.31
C ALA A 355 29.62 0.84 4.87
N GLY A 356 29.16 -0.22 4.19
CA GLY A 356 29.97 -1.34 3.71
C GLY A 356 30.26 -2.41 4.77
N ASN A 357 29.60 -2.36 5.95
CA ASN A 357 29.75 -3.41 6.95
C ASN A 357 28.88 -4.61 6.59
N THR A 358 29.31 -5.81 6.99
CA THR A 358 28.46 -7.00 6.87
C THR A 358 27.21 -6.87 7.73
N VAL A 359 26.04 -7.09 7.12
CA VAL A 359 24.73 -6.97 7.78
C VAL A 359 24.53 -8.04 8.83
N GLU A 360 24.13 -7.65 10.03
CA GLU A 360 23.74 -8.56 11.11
C GLU A 360 22.31 -9.06 10.88
N MET A 361 22.19 -10.33 10.46
CA MET A 361 20.89 -10.95 10.14
C MET A 361 20.32 -11.74 11.33
N LYS A 362 19.93 -11.05 12.42
CA LYS A 362 19.18 -11.70 13.50
C LYS A 362 17.80 -12.13 12.99
N PRO A 363 17.32 -13.35 13.35
CA PRO A 363 16.08 -13.90 12.82
C PRO A 363 14.83 -13.32 13.52
N TYR A 364 14.77 -12.01 13.65
CA TYR A 364 13.61 -11.27 14.16
C TYR A 364 12.93 -10.51 13.03
N GLY A 365 11.60 -10.40 13.08
CA GLY A 365 10.84 -9.53 12.18
C GLY A 365 11.45 -8.13 12.14
N PHE A 366 11.43 -7.46 10.99
CA PHE A 366 12.14 -6.20 10.84
C PHE A 366 11.69 -5.13 11.85
N ALA A 367 10.45 -5.16 12.31
CA ALA A 367 9.96 -4.29 13.38
C ALA A 367 10.59 -4.58 14.76
N TYR A 368 11.22 -5.74 14.94
CA TYR A 368 11.93 -6.15 16.16
C TYR A 368 13.46 -6.08 15.99
N ASN A 369 13.94 -5.75 14.82
CA ASN A 369 15.35 -5.84 14.47
C ASN A 369 16.06 -4.49 14.67
N LYS A 370 16.68 -4.33 15.84
CA LYS A 370 17.41 -3.12 16.20
C LYS A 370 18.48 -2.72 15.21
N TYR A 371 19.21 -3.69 14.60
CA TYR A 371 20.26 -3.37 13.61
C TYR A 371 19.68 -2.64 12.40
N PHE A 372 18.56 -3.14 11.86
CA PHE A 372 17.91 -2.50 10.71
C PHE A 372 17.31 -1.13 11.07
N ILE A 373 16.68 -1.00 12.22
CA ILE A 373 16.04 0.26 12.63
C ILE A 373 17.06 1.29 13.14
N ASP A 374 17.84 0.94 14.17
CA ASP A 374 18.74 1.90 14.80
C ASP A 374 20.00 2.16 13.96
N THR A 375 20.70 1.09 13.53
CA THR A 375 21.99 1.24 12.85
C THR A 375 21.79 1.69 11.41
N MET A 376 20.96 0.98 10.63
CA MET A 376 20.83 1.28 9.20
C MET A 376 19.92 2.47 8.95
N LEU A 377 18.67 2.40 9.43
CA LEU A 377 17.67 3.42 9.07
C LEU A 377 17.96 4.75 9.78
N ARG A 378 18.12 4.74 11.12
CA ARG A 378 18.40 5.98 11.87
C ARG A 378 19.85 6.43 11.74
N GLY A 379 20.80 5.50 11.95
CA GLY A 379 22.22 5.84 11.99
C GLY A 379 22.82 6.17 10.63
N GLN A 380 22.58 5.32 9.62
CA GLN A 380 23.24 5.46 8.31
C GLN A 380 22.41 6.28 7.32
N MET A 381 21.09 6.09 7.27
CA MET A 381 20.21 6.88 6.40
C MET A 381 19.84 8.24 7.00
N GLY A 382 20.02 8.43 8.33
CA GLY A 382 19.70 9.69 9.02
C GLY A 382 18.20 9.91 9.24
N PHE A 383 17.39 8.85 9.32
CA PHE A 383 15.96 8.96 9.53
C PHE A 383 15.63 9.45 10.95
N ASP A 384 14.97 10.58 11.08
CA ASP A 384 14.58 11.22 12.34
C ASP A 384 13.07 11.17 12.65
N GLY A 385 12.24 10.73 11.68
CA GLY A 385 10.82 10.51 11.88
C GLY A 385 10.49 9.33 12.82
N TYR A 386 9.26 8.88 12.85
CA TYR A 386 8.87 7.77 13.71
C TYR A 386 8.68 6.45 12.94
N ILE A 387 8.81 5.35 13.66
CA ILE A 387 8.62 3.99 13.15
C ILE A 387 7.19 3.53 13.46
N ASN A 388 6.42 3.35 12.41
CA ASN A 388 5.09 2.77 12.47
C ASN A 388 5.16 1.28 12.09
N SER A 389 4.94 0.37 13.03
CA SER A 389 4.97 -1.05 12.67
C SER A 389 3.90 -1.41 11.65
N ASP A 390 4.09 -2.51 10.93
CA ASP A 390 3.01 -3.11 10.18
C ASP A 390 1.97 -3.75 11.14
N THR A 391 0.82 -4.15 10.62
CA THR A 391 -0.38 -4.51 11.39
C THR A 391 -0.24 -5.89 12.05
N GLY A 392 -0.46 -5.98 13.37
CA GLY A 392 -0.56 -7.26 14.10
C GLY A 392 0.77 -7.92 14.45
N ILE A 393 1.88 -7.19 14.46
CA ILE A 393 3.20 -7.74 14.83
C ILE A 393 3.23 -8.31 16.24
N ALA A 394 2.54 -7.71 17.20
CA ALA A 394 2.50 -8.18 18.59
C ALA A 394 1.65 -9.46 18.77
N HIS A 395 0.86 -9.86 17.79
CA HIS A 395 -0.05 -10.99 17.84
C HIS A 395 0.28 -12.06 16.79
N ASN A 396 -0.35 -11.99 15.62
CA ASN A 396 -0.32 -13.09 14.64
C ASN A 396 0.95 -13.12 13.80
N MET A 397 1.61 -11.99 13.57
CA MET A 397 2.82 -11.87 12.76
C MET A 397 4.07 -11.59 13.61
N ALA A 398 4.15 -12.22 14.78
CA ALA A 398 5.27 -12.06 15.71
C ALA A 398 6.49 -12.93 15.32
N TRP A 399 6.91 -12.81 14.04
CA TRP A 399 7.93 -13.69 13.48
C TRP A 399 9.30 -13.54 14.15
N GLY A 400 9.80 -14.63 14.72
CA GLY A 400 11.09 -14.69 15.42
C GLY A 400 11.02 -14.32 16.90
N VAL A 401 9.85 -13.89 17.40
CA VAL A 401 9.61 -13.56 18.82
C VAL A 401 8.37 -14.32 19.35
N GLU A 402 8.04 -15.43 18.74
CA GLU A 402 6.89 -16.25 19.10
C GLU A 402 6.94 -16.77 20.58
N MET A 403 8.17 -16.88 21.13
CA MET A 403 8.39 -17.29 22.53
C MET A 403 8.05 -16.22 23.56
N LEU A 404 7.96 -14.95 23.14
CA LEU A 404 7.58 -13.83 24.00
C LEU A 404 6.05 -13.73 24.09
N ASP A 405 5.54 -13.32 25.24
CA ASP A 405 4.13 -12.94 25.36
C ASP A 405 3.86 -11.53 24.79
N VAL A 406 2.59 -11.13 24.70
CA VAL A 406 2.21 -9.85 24.07
C VAL A 406 2.85 -8.64 24.77
N PRO A 407 2.82 -8.50 26.13
CA PRO A 407 3.54 -7.42 26.81
C PRO A 407 5.05 -7.39 26.49
N GLU A 408 5.71 -8.55 26.46
CA GLU A 408 7.14 -8.63 26.12
C GLU A 408 7.43 -8.24 24.68
N ARG A 409 6.55 -8.64 23.72
CA ARG A 409 6.66 -8.22 22.32
C ARG A 409 6.52 -6.70 22.18
N ILE A 410 5.58 -6.07 22.90
CA ILE A 410 5.42 -4.62 22.92
C ILE A 410 6.69 -3.97 23.47
N GLY A 411 7.22 -4.44 24.59
CA GLY A 411 8.48 -3.95 25.16
C GLY A 411 9.64 -4.10 24.17
N PHE A 412 9.77 -5.26 23.54
CA PHE A 412 10.87 -5.55 22.61
C PHE A 412 10.81 -4.71 21.34
N ALA A 413 9.61 -4.45 20.81
CA ALA A 413 9.44 -3.54 19.66
C ALA A 413 9.79 -2.09 20.02
N VAL A 414 9.26 -1.58 21.15
CA VAL A 414 9.36 -0.16 21.48
C VAL A 414 10.68 0.18 22.17
N ALA A 415 11.06 -0.57 23.22
CA ALA A 415 12.24 -0.24 24.00
C ALA A 415 13.54 -0.69 23.33
N ASN A 416 13.57 -1.92 22.76
CA ASN A 416 14.78 -2.44 22.14
C ASN A 416 14.95 -2.01 20.68
N ALA A 417 13.93 -2.21 19.83
CA ALA A 417 14.06 -1.94 18.40
C ALA A 417 13.78 -0.48 18.02
N GLY A 418 13.08 0.27 18.86
CA GLY A 418 12.81 1.70 18.62
C GLY A 418 11.58 1.96 17.74
N VAL A 419 10.63 1.01 17.68
CA VAL A 419 9.28 1.23 17.14
C VAL A 419 8.59 2.30 18.01
N ASP A 420 7.87 3.21 17.39
CA ASP A 420 7.21 4.31 18.08
C ASP A 420 5.69 4.10 18.15
N ILE A 421 5.09 3.35 17.20
CA ILE A 421 3.67 3.00 17.22
C ILE A 421 3.45 1.59 16.66
N ILE A 422 2.60 0.80 17.34
CA ILE A 422 2.28 -0.59 16.98
C ILE A 422 0.91 -0.64 16.33
N SER A 423 0.86 -1.13 15.10
CA SER A 423 -0.37 -1.24 14.33
C SER A 423 -1.08 -2.58 14.54
N GLY A 424 -2.41 -2.56 14.51
CA GLY A 424 -3.27 -3.74 14.48
C GLY A 424 -4.23 -3.88 15.66
N LEU A 425 -3.95 -3.27 16.80
CA LEU A 425 -4.78 -3.31 17.98
C LEU A 425 -4.71 -2.02 18.80
N PHE A 426 -5.74 -1.82 19.64
CA PHE A 426 -5.71 -0.97 20.82
C PHE A 426 -5.45 -1.86 22.05
N ASP A 427 -4.20 -2.11 22.39
CA ASP A 427 -3.83 -3.04 23.47
C ASP A 427 -3.24 -2.29 24.68
N ASN A 428 -4.02 -1.35 25.19
CA ASN A 428 -3.61 -0.49 26.32
C ASN A 428 -3.29 -1.33 27.57
N GLU A 429 -4.01 -2.44 27.83
CA GLU A 429 -3.79 -3.29 28.98
C GLU A 429 -2.44 -4.01 28.89
N ALA A 430 -2.12 -4.61 27.74
CA ALA A 430 -0.83 -5.26 27.54
C ALA A 430 0.32 -4.24 27.56
N GLY A 431 0.12 -3.03 27.04
CA GLY A 431 1.07 -1.94 27.15
C GLY A 431 1.34 -1.50 28.60
N MET A 432 0.29 -1.40 29.40
CA MET A 432 0.41 -1.15 30.85
C MET A 432 1.14 -2.27 31.58
N GLU A 433 0.85 -3.52 31.21
CA GLU A 433 1.54 -4.68 31.77
C GLU A 433 3.04 -4.66 31.41
N ALA A 434 3.41 -4.38 30.16
CA ALA A 434 4.80 -4.22 29.76
C ALA A 434 5.56 -3.16 30.57
N TYR A 435 4.89 -2.05 30.86
CA TYR A 435 5.44 -1.00 31.72
C TYR A 435 5.56 -1.45 33.18
N ASN A 436 4.51 -2.06 33.74
CA ASN A 436 4.47 -2.48 35.14
C ASN A 436 5.50 -3.58 35.46
N ARG A 437 5.72 -4.54 34.55
CA ARG A 437 6.74 -5.60 34.71
C ARG A 437 8.15 -5.01 34.88
N GLY A 438 8.44 -3.87 34.27
CA GLY A 438 9.69 -3.15 34.44
C GLY A 438 9.87 -2.58 35.87
N LYS A 439 8.78 -2.19 36.52
CA LYS A 439 8.78 -1.47 37.82
C LYS A 439 8.57 -2.39 39.03
N ASN A 440 7.79 -3.48 38.88
CA ASN A 440 7.23 -4.24 40.02
C ASN A 440 8.03 -5.50 40.38
N GLY A 441 9.27 -5.68 39.89
CA GLY A 441 10.07 -6.86 40.17
C GLY A 441 9.51 -8.16 39.58
N TYR A 442 8.72 -8.08 38.51
CA TYR A 442 8.08 -9.23 37.85
C TYR A 442 9.09 -10.34 37.52
N TYR A 443 10.23 -9.97 36.94
CA TYR A 443 11.28 -10.91 36.53
C TYR A 443 12.17 -11.42 37.67
N GLU A 444 11.93 -10.98 38.91
CA GLU A 444 12.52 -11.58 40.11
C GLU A 444 11.86 -12.91 40.45
N THR A 445 10.60 -13.08 40.06
CA THR A 445 9.80 -14.30 40.33
C THR A 445 9.42 -15.07 39.07
N HIS A 446 9.56 -14.45 37.86
CA HIS A 446 9.31 -15.06 36.56
C HIS A 446 10.62 -15.08 35.77
N PRO A 447 11.07 -16.24 35.27
CA PRO A 447 12.33 -16.31 34.55
C PRO A 447 12.21 -15.53 33.24
N LEU A 448 13.27 -14.79 32.88
CA LEU A 448 13.39 -14.16 31.57
C LEU A 448 13.42 -15.24 30.49
N PRO A 449 12.77 -15.00 29.34
CA PRO A 449 12.99 -15.82 28.16
C PRO A 449 14.48 -15.89 27.79
N GLU A 450 14.93 -17.06 27.36
CA GLU A 450 16.34 -17.29 27.04
C GLU A 450 16.81 -16.32 25.93
N GLY A 451 17.93 -15.66 26.19
CA GLY A 451 18.56 -14.73 25.23
C GLY A 451 18.06 -13.29 25.29
N PHE A 452 17.16 -12.94 26.21
CA PHE A 452 16.63 -11.58 26.36
C PHE A 452 17.00 -10.96 27.71
N ALA A 453 17.22 -9.64 27.71
CA ALA A 453 17.40 -8.85 28.91
C ALA A 453 16.07 -8.19 29.34
N LYS A 454 15.92 -7.93 30.64
CA LYS A 454 14.71 -7.27 31.17
C LYS A 454 14.42 -5.93 30.50
N GLU A 455 15.47 -5.14 30.29
CA GLU A 455 15.41 -3.81 29.71
C GLU A 455 14.96 -3.81 28.24
N GLU A 456 15.13 -4.94 27.55
CA GLU A 456 14.67 -5.12 26.17
C GLU A 456 13.16 -5.46 26.10
N LEU A 457 12.62 -6.08 27.17
CA LEU A 457 11.25 -6.64 27.18
C LEU A 457 10.25 -5.73 27.91
N THR A 458 10.69 -4.60 28.46
CA THR A 458 9.83 -3.72 29.29
C THR A 458 9.80 -2.30 28.75
N LEU A 459 8.67 -1.62 28.90
CA LEU A 459 8.54 -0.22 28.58
C LEU A 459 9.14 0.63 29.72
N THR A 460 10.02 1.55 29.38
CA THR A 460 10.57 2.56 30.29
C THR A 460 9.93 3.92 30.04
N ASP A 461 10.07 4.84 31.02
CA ASP A 461 9.61 6.22 30.83
C ASP A 461 10.28 6.88 29.62
N GLU A 462 11.59 6.63 29.42
CA GLU A 462 12.36 7.17 28.32
C GLU A 462 11.88 6.62 26.97
N ALA A 463 11.57 5.33 26.89
CA ALA A 463 11.07 4.70 25.66
C ALA A 463 9.68 5.24 25.31
N LEU A 464 8.79 5.40 26.30
CA LEU A 464 7.48 6.00 26.12
C LEU A 464 7.57 7.45 25.67
N ASP A 465 8.37 8.26 26.39
CA ASP A 465 8.52 9.69 26.08
C ASP A 465 9.08 9.90 24.68
N ARG A 466 10.07 9.09 24.27
CA ARG A 466 10.64 9.13 22.94
C ARG A 466 9.61 8.79 21.85
N ALA A 467 8.87 7.69 22.01
CA ALA A 467 7.90 7.23 21.05
C ALA A 467 6.77 8.24 20.86
N VAL A 468 6.18 8.69 21.96
CA VAL A 468 5.07 9.66 21.95
C VAL A 468 5.52 11.03 21.47
N ALA A 469 6.71 11.50 21.84
CA ALA A 469 7.23 12.79 21.36
C ALA A 469 7.38 12.80 19.83
N ARG A 470 7.81 11.71 19.20
CA ARG A 470 7.96 11.61 17.74
C ARG A 470 6.61 11.67 17.03
N THR A 471 5.62 10.92 17.50
CA THR A 471 4.28 10.96 16.90
C THR A 471 3.59 12.31 17.09
N LEU A 472 3.71 12.93 18.28
CA LEU A 472 3.19 14.28 18.54
C LEU A 472 3.89 15.35 17.69
N THR A 473 5.18 15.21 17.41
CA THR A 473 5.92 16.14 16.53
C THR A 473 5.27 16.21 15.15
N GLU A 474 4.88 15.06 14.56
CA GLU A 474 4.15 15.03 13.30
C GLU A 474 2.81 15.76 13.37
N LEU A 475 2.02 15.54 14.44
CA LEU A 475 0.71 16.17 14.59
C LEU A 475 0.81 17.69 14.78
N PHE A 476 1.83 18.16 15.51
CA PHE A 476 2.12 19.59 15.63
C PHE A 476 2.55 20.19 14.28
N ALA A 477 3.43 19.52 13.55
CA ALA A 477 3.89 19.98 12.24
C ALA A 477 2.76 20.04 11.20
N LEU A 478 1.79 19.10 11.27
CA LEU A 478 0.57 19.12 10.48
C LEU A 478 -0.43 20.23 10.89
N GLY A 479 -0.16 20.99 11.96
CA GLY A 479 -1.06 22.03 12.47
C GLY A 479 -2.40 21.49 13.01
N MET A 480 -2.48 20.18 13.30
CA MET A 480 -3.72 19.55 13.72
C MET A 480 -4.13 19.97 15.14
N PHE A 481 -3.20 20.39 15.97
CA PHE A 481 -3.52 20.95 17.29
C PHE A 481 -4.20 22.31 17.19
N GLU A 482 -3.78 23.16 16.26
CA GLU A 482 -4.35 24.48 16.04
C GLU A 482 -5.66 24.40 15.25
N ASN A 483 -5.64 23.68 14.13
CA ASN A 483 -6.74 23.68 13.18
C ASN A 483 -7.07 22.26 12.66
N PRO A 484 -7.69 21.41 13.52
CA PRO A 484 -8.06 20.06 13.10
C PRO A 484 -9.26 20.01 12.15
N TYR A 485 -10.15 21.00 12.21
CA TYR A 485 -11.44 20.99 11.54
C TYR A 485 -11.35 21.33 10.05
N ARG A 486 -12.26 20.72 9.28
CA ARG A 486 -12.40 20.94 7.84
C ARG A 486 -13.84 21.32 7.50
N ASP A 487 -14.00 22.09 6.43
CA ASP A 487 -15.32 22.47 5.93
C ASP A 487 -15.87 21.37 5.00
N PRO A 488 -16.98 20.66 5.38
CA PRO A 488 -17.56 19.60 4.56
C PRO A 488 -18.04 20.07 3.18
N ASP A 489 -18.56 21.29 3.08
CA ASP A 489 -19.05 21.83 1.81
C ASP A 489 -17.86 22.18 0.88
N GLU A 490 -16.75 22.68 1.45
CA GLU A 490 -15.52 22.88 0.70
C GLU A 490 -14.94 21.54 0.24
N ALA A 491 -14.90 20.53 1.10
CA ALA A 491 -14.45 19.19 0.73
C ALA A 491 -15.22 18.64 -0.47
N ALA A 492 -16.56 18.74 -0.43
CA ALA A 492 -17.41 18.33 -1.56
C ALA A 492 -17.13 19.10 -2.87
N ARG A 493 -16.67 20.34 -2.77
CA ARG A 493 -16.42 21.22 -3.92
C ARG A 493 -15.07 21.02 -4.57
N ILE A 494 -14.01 20.73 -3.78
CA ILE A 494 -12.63 20.71 -4.27
C ILE A 494 -12.05 19.31 -4.50
N VAL A 495 -12.72 18.26 -4.03
CA VAL A 495 -12.32 16.87 -4.24
C VAL A 495 -12.87 16.37 -5.56
N ALA A 496 -12.06 15.62 -6.30
CA ALA A 496 -12.42 14.95 -7.56
C ALA A 496 -13.03 15.92 -8.59
N THR A 497 -12.39 17.08 -8.77
CA THR A 497 -12.85 18.07 -9.75
C THR A 497 -12.71 17.55 -11.19
N PRO A 498 -13.44 18.14 -12.17
CA PRO A 498 -13.25 17.78 -13.58
C PRO A 498 -11.81 17.84 -14.05
N SER A 499 -11.00 18.80 -13.58
CA SER A 499 -9.58 18.90 -13.93
C SER A 499 -8.75 17.77 -13.33
N ASP A 500 -9.11 17.25 -12.15
CA ASP A 500 -8.43 16.11 -11.54
C ASP A 500 -8.72 14.81 -12.31
N TRP A 501 -9.98 14.63 -12.70
CA TRP A 501 -10.37 13.53 -13.57
C TRP A 501 -9.71 13.56 -14.94
N GLU A 502 -9.53 14.75 -15.53
CA GLU A 502 -8.82 14.90 -16.81
C GLU A 502 -7.34 14.54 -16.66
N ALA A 503 -6.69 14.99 -15.58
CA ALA A 503 -5.30 14.63 -15.29
C ALA A 503 -5.13 13.14 -15.05
N ALA A 504 -6.04 12.51 -14.29
CA ALA A 504 -6.07 11.08 -14.09
C ALA A 504 -6.29 10.30 -15.40
N ALA A 505 -7.21 10.76 -16.25
CA ALA A 505 -7.45 10.15 -17.57
C ALA A 505 -6.22 10.23 -18.49
N ASP A 506 -5.47 11.35 -18.47
CA ASP A 506 -4.21 11.47 -19.20
C ASP A 506 -3.18 10.47 -18.68
N ALA A 507 -3.08 10.26 -17.35
CA ALA A 507 -2.21 9.27 -16.76
C ALA A 507 -2.60 7.84 -17.16
N HIS A 508 -3.91 7.51 -17.18
CA HIS A 508 -4.40 6.24 -17.67
C HIS A 508 -4.00 5.99 -19.13
N ARG A 509 -4.14 6.97 -20.03
CA ARG A 509 -3.71 6.82 -21.42
C ARG A 509 -2.21 6.59 -21.55
N ARG A 510 -1.40 7.34 -20.78
CA ARG A 510 0.07 7.20 -20.75
C ARG A 510 0.54 5.88 -20.15
N SER A 511 -0.26 5.23 -19.30
CA SER A 511 0.10 3.95 -18.70
C SER A 511 -0.04 2.76 -19.63
N VAL A 512 -0.76 2.90 -20.77
CA VAL A 512 -0.95 1.82 -21.72
C VAL A 512 0.36 1.52 -22.46
N VAL A 513 0.81 0.26 -22.38
CA VAL A 513 2.01 -0.22 -23.07
C VAL A 513 1.61 -1.04 -24.31
N LEU A 514 2.12 -0.67 -25.47
CA LEU A 514 1.96 -1.47 -26.69
C LEU A 514 3.10 -2.50 -26.78
N LEU A 515 2.76 -3.78 -26.61
CA LEU A 515 3.74 -4.87 -26.62
C LEU A 515 3.93 -5.46 -28.03
N LYS A 516 2.84 -5.56 -28.82
CA LYS A 516 2.85 -6.14 -30.16
C LYS A 516 1.89 -5.37 -31.06
N ASN A 517 2.30 -5.13 -32.33
CA ASN A 517 1.44 -4.56 -33.36
C ASN A 517 1.91 -4.98 -34.74
N ASP A 518 1.08 -5.68 -35.49
CA ASP A 518 1.36 -6.09 -36.88
C ASP A 518 0.98 -5.02 -37.92
N GLY A 519 0.76 -3.76 -37.49
CA GLY A 519 0.29 -2.65 -38.30
C GLY A 519 -1.25 -2.49 -38.28
N THR A 520 -1.95 -3.25 -37.45
CA THR A 520 -3.40 -3.12 -37.26
C THR A 520 -3.75 -1.80 -36.58
N LEU A 521 -3.03 -1.44 -35.49
CA LEU A 521 -3.24 -0.15 -34.80
C LEU A 521 -2.52 0.99 -35.52
N PRO A 522 -3.06 2.22 -35.40
CA PRO A 522 -4.31 2.59 -34.76
C PRO A 522 -5.53 2.13 -35.58
N LEU A 523 -6.59 1.69 -34.88
CA LEU A 523 -7.87 1.33 -35.48
C LEU A 523 -8.77 2.56 -35.61
N THR A 524 -8.40 3.47 -36.49
CA THR A 524 -9.07 4.77 -36.71
C THR A 524 -10.54 4.58 -37.15
N ALA A 525 -11.32 5.67 -37.10
CA ALA A 525 -12.71 5.66 -37.54
C ALA A 525 -12.86 5.13 -38.99
N ASP A 526 -11.96 5.51 -39.90
CA ASP A 526 -11.96 5.05 -41.26
C ASP A 526 -11.66 3.54 -41.39
N LYS A 527 -10.70 3.03 -40.60
CA LYS A 527 -10.39 1.59 -40.57
C LYS A 527 -11.54 0.76 -39.96
N ARG A 528 -12.34 1.35 -39.06
CA ARG A 528 -13.52 0.71 -38.42
C ARG A 528 -14.78 0.79 -39.29
N ALA A 529 -14.82 1.75 -40.23
CA ALA A 529 -16.02 2.00 -41.04
C ALA A 529 -16.47 0.71 -41.76
N ASN A 530 -17.72 0.31 -41.55
CA ASN A 530 -18.32 -0.92 -42.08
C ASN A 530 -17.65 -2.22 -41.64
N LYS A 531 -16.87 -2.20 -40.56
CA LYS A 531 -16.23 -3.38 -39.98
C LYS A 531 -17.01 -3.90 -38.79
N LYS A 532 -17.07 -5.22 -38.67
CA LYS A 532 -17.74 -5.91 -37.57
C LYS A 532 -16.75 -6.19 -36.44
N ILE A 533 -17.12 -5.82 -35.26
CA ILE A 533 -16.27 -5.97 -34.07
C ILE A 533 -16.92 -6.96 -33.11
N TYR A 534 -16.18 -7.97 -32.73
CA TYR A 534 -16.48 -8.81 -31.58
C TYR A 534 -15.78 -8.23 -30.33
N ALA A 535 -16.46 -8.21 -29.17
CA ALA A 535 -15.89 -7.68 -27.94
C ALA A 535 -16.28 -8.55 -26.74
N GLU A 536 -15.27 -8.98 -25.97
CA GLU A 536 -15.44 -9.80 -24.76
C GLU A 536 -14.37 -9.48 -23.71
N ALA A 537 -14.75 -9.60 -22.44
CA ALA A 537 -13.86 -9.47 -21.29
C ALA A 537 -13.74 -10.80 -20.56
N PHE A 538 -12.52 -11.15 -20.16
CA PHE A 538 -12.15 -12.38 -19.46
C PHE A 538 -11.59 -12.03 -18.08
N LEU A 539 -12.16 -12.60 -17.03
CA LEU A 539 -11.72 -12.47 -15.65
C LEU A 539 -11.68 -13.85 -14.97
N LYS A 540 -11.02 -13.97 -13.83
CA LYS A 540 -11.04 -15.21 -13.03
C LYS A 540 -12.48 -15.59 -12.61
N ASN A 541 -13.32 -14.61 -12.25
CA ASN A 541 -14.72 -14.86 -11.89
C ASN A 541 -15.64 -14.74 -13.12
N ALA A 542 -16.32 -15.83 -13.47
CA ALA A 542 -17.18 -15.91 -14.66
C ALA A 542 -18.35 -14.90 -14.64
N LYS A 543 -18.94 -14.62 -13.47
CA LYS A 543 -20.04 -13.64 -13.37
C LYS A 543 -19.52 -12.23 -13.64
N HIS A 544 -18.41 -11.85 -13.02
CA HIS A 544 -17.77 -10.55 -13.26
C HIS A 544 -17.29 -10.40 -14.71
N ALA A 545 -16.84 -11.48 -15.34
CA ALA A 545 -16.50 -11.49 -16.78
C ALA A 545 -17.71 -11.15 -17.66
N ALA A 546 -18.87 -11.73 -17.37
CA ALA A 546 -20.10 -11.44 -18.10
C ALA A 546 -20.55 -9.99 -17.92
N ASP A 547 -20.53 -9.47 -16.68
CA ASP A 547 -20.88 -8.07 -16.37
C ASP A 547 -19.91 -7.10 -17.08
N SER A 548 -18.60 -7.39 -17.04
CA SER A 548 -17.57 -6.61 -17.72
C SER A 548 -17.71 -6.63 -19.24
N THR A 549 -18.07 -7.78 -19.82
CA THR A 549 -18.38 -7.92 -21.25
C THR A 549 -19.57 -7.05 -21.65
N ALA A 550 -20.65 -7.08 -20.86
CA ALA A 550 -21.82 -6.26 -21.12
C ALA A 550 -21.50 -4.77 -21.07
N ALA A 551 -20.69 -4.34 -20.08
CA ALA A 551 -20.25 -2.97 -19.98
C ALA A 551 -19.34 -2.54 -21.15
N LEU A 552 -18.38 -3.39 -21.56
CA LEU A 552 -17.53 -3.15 -22.73
C LEU A 552 -18.34 -2.99 -24.02
N ARG A 553 -19.28 -3.89 -24.25
CA ARG A 553 -20.14 -3.84 -25.45
C ARG A 553 -21.03 -2.58 -25.47
N LYS A 554 -21.54 -2.17 -24.30
CA LYS A 554 -22.30 -0.92 -24.16
C LYS A 554 -21.45 0.30 -24.49
N GLU A 555 -20.20 0.34 -24.03
CA GLU A 555 -19.26 1.43 -24.33
C GLU A 555 -18.93 1.55 -25.82
N LEU A 556 -18.88 0.43 -26.53
CA LEU A 556 -18.57 0.37 -27.96
C LEU A 556 -19.78 0.57 -28.87
N ALA A 557 -21.02 0.46 -28.38
CA ALA A 557 -22.24 0.38 -29.18
C ALA A 557 -22.45 1.59 -30.09
N ASP A 558 -22.08 2.80 -29.64
CA ASP A 558 -22.28 4.05 -30.40
C ASP A 558 -21.20 4.27 -31.47
N THR A 559 -20.07 3.57 -31.40
CA THR A 559 -18.90 3.82 -32.26
C THR A 559 -18.50 2.62 -33.11
N CYS A 560 -19.07 1.46 -32.87
CA CYS A 560 -18.70 0.19 -33.51
C CYS A 560 -19.93 -0.64 -33.91
N THR A 561 -19.82 -1.37 -35.03
CA THR A 561 -20.79 -2.41 -35.40
C THR A 561 -20.44 -3.71 -34.68
N LEU A 562 -21.17 -4.02 -33.61
CA LEU A 562 -20.92 -5.20 -32.81
C LEU A 562 -21.59 -6.47 -33.40
N VAL A 563 -20.88 -7.60 -33.27
CA VAL A 563 -21.40 -8.95 -33.61
C VAL A 563 -21.29 -9.87 -32.39
N ASP A 564 -22.15 -10.90 -32.35
CA ASP A 564 -22.17 -11.91 -31.28
C ASP A 564 -21.35 -13.14 -31.62
N ASP A 565 -21.17 -13.41 -32.90
CA ASP A 565 -20.40 -14.53 -33.39
C ASP A 565 -19.01 -14.08 -33.83
N PRO A 566 -17.92 -14.52 -33.16
CA PRO A 566 -16.55 -14.16 -33.52
C PRO A 566 -16.16 -14.55 -34.95
N ALA A 567 -16.78 -15.58 -35.51
CA ALA A 567 -16.54 -15.99 -36.91
C ALA A 567 -17.01 -14.96 -37.96
N GLN A 568 -17.79 -13.97 -37.56
CA GLN A 568 -18.23 -12.86 -38.41
C GLN A 568 -17.42 -11.60 -38.22
N ALA A 569 -16.48 -11.58 -37.29
CA ALA A 569 -15.77 -10.39 -36.91
C ALA A 569 -14.57 -10.07 -37.82
N ASP A 570 -14.44 -8.83 -38.22
CA ASP A 570 -13.19 -8.27 -38.81
C ASP A 570 -12.13 -7.99 -37.73
N PHE A 571 -12.58 -7.60 -36.53
CA PHE A 571 -11.72 -7.34 -35.36
C PHE A 571 -12.34 -7.96 -34.10
N ALA A 572 -11.51 -8.57 -33.27
CA ALA A 572 -11.87 -8.91 -31.89
C ALA A 572 -11.14 -7.98 -30.90
N LEU A 573 -11.88 -7.35 -30.00
CA LEU A 573 -11.34 -6.59 -28.87
C LEU A 573 -11.52 -7.42 -27.60
N LEU A 574 -10.41 -7.93 -27.06
CA LEU A 574 -10.41 -8.85 -25.92
C LEU A 574 -9.71 -8.18 -24.73
N PHE A 575 -10.41 -8.12 -23.60
CA PHE A 575 -9.86 -7.58 -22.35
C PHE A 575 -9.66 -8.72 -21.37
N VAL A 576 -8.41 -8.98 -21.01
CA VAL A 576 -7.97 -10.11 -20.19
C VAL A 576 -7.45 -9.58 -18.86
N SER A 577 -8.13 -9.93 -17.77
CA SER A 577 -7.76 -9.54 -16.41
C SER A 577 -7.60 -10.79 -15.52
N PRO A 578 -6.44 -11.45 -15.58
CA PRO A 578 -6.16 -12.62 -14.76
C PRO A 578 -5.97 -12.23 -13.30
N SER A 579 -6.23 -13.18 -12.41
CA SER A 579 -5.99 -13.04 -10.96
C SER A 579 -5.48 -14.35 -10.38
N SER A 580 -4.50 -14.30 -9.50
CA SER A 580 -3.91 -15.46 -8.85
C SER A 580 -3.90 -15.30 -7.33
N GLY A 581 -4.01 -16.44 -6.64
CA GLY A 581 -4.05 -16.50 -5.20
C GLY A 581 -5.37 -15.99 -4.60
N GLU A 582 -5.44 -16.06 -3.29
CA GLU A 582 -6.48 -15.50 -2.45
C GLU A 582 -5.81 -14.85 -1.23
N TYR A 583 -6.32 -13.72 -0.75
CA TYR A 583 -5.87 -13.07 0.48
C TYR A 583 -4.35 -13.18 0.75
N PHE A 584 -3.54 -12.42 0.03
CA PHE A 584 -2.07 -12.44 0.15
C PHE A 584 -1.43 -13.81 -0.18
N ASN A 585 -1.94 -14.49 -1.18
CA ASN A 585 -1.46 -15.79 -1.61
C ASN A 585 -1.65 -16.90 -0.56
N ALA A 586 -2.82 -17.01 0.02
CA ALA A 586 -3.19 -18.12 0.91
C ALA A 586 -3.48 -19.44 0.18
N THR A 587 -2.91 -19.65 -1.01
CA THR A 587 -3.08 -20.90 -1.76
C THR A 587 -2.19 -22.01 -1.22
N PRO A 588 -2.53 -23.30 -1.44
CA PRO A 588 -1.69 -24.42 -1.03
C PRO A 588 -0.42 -24.59 -1.89
N GLY A 589 -0.24 -23.75 -2.92
CA GLY A 589 0.89 -23.79 -3.87
C GLY A 589 1.64 -22.48 -3.97
N TYR A 590 2.59 -22.41 -4.92
CA TYR A 590 3.17 -21.12 -5.33
C TYR A 590 2.12 -20.31 -6.07
N LEU A 591 2.24 -18.98 -6.01
CA LEU A 591 1.38 -18.11 -6.80
C LEU A 591 1.55 -18.42 -8.28
N GLU A 592 0.46 -18.82 -8.95
CA GLU A 592 0.47 -19.16 -10.37
C GLU A 592 0.52 -17.88 -11.21
N LEU A 593 1.50 -17.79 -12.10
CA LEU A 593 1.69 -16.65 -13.00
C LEU A 593 1.34 -16.95 -14.45
N ASP A 594 0.97 -18.20 -14.78
CA ASP A 594 0.45 -18.53 -16.09
C ASP A 594 -1.00 -18.05 -16.22
N ILE A 595 -1.36 -17.51 -17.39
CA ILE A 595 -2.75 -17.17 -17.70
C ILE A 595 -3.43 -18.47 -18.17
N CYS A 596 -4.07 -19.16 -17.24
CA CYS A 596 -4.53 -20.53 -17.42
C CYS A 596 -5.93 -20.79 -16.87
N GLU A 597 -6.52 -21.89 -17.35
CA GLU A 597 -7.75 -22.48 -16.83
C GLU A 597 -7.49 -23.98 -16.59
N ASP A 598 -7.81 -24.46 -15.40
CA ASP A 598 -7.66 -25.86 -14.98
C ASP A 598 -6.21 -26.40 -15.08
N LYS A 599 -5.20 -25.59 -14.76
CA LYS A 599 -3.80 -26.03 -14.73
C LYS A 599 -3.53 -26.83 -13.44
N THR A 600 -3.00 -28.04 -13.59
CA THR A 600 -2.58 -28.85 -12.45
C THR A 600 -1.21 -28.37 -11.94
N VAL A 601 -1.12 -28.03 -10.66
CA VAL A 601 0.08 -27.53 -10.00
C VAL A 601 0.34 -28.31 -8.71
N CYS A 602 1.59 -28.34 -8.23
CA CYS A 602 1.92 -29.03 -6.99
C CYS A 602 1.60 -28.16 -5.75
N ASN A 603 1.15 -28.81 -4.69
CA ASN A 603 1.07 -28.20 -3.37
C ASN A 603 2.48 -27.95 -2.80
N VAL A 604 2.55 -27.12 -1.77
CA VAL A 604 3.77 -26.92 -0.98
C VAL A 604 3.51 -27.23 0.50
N ASP A 605 4.55 -27.64 1.19
CA ASP A 605 4.49 -27.85 2.65
C ASP A 605 4.54 -26.48 3.39
N ALA A 606 4.44 -26.54 4.71
CA ALA A 606 4.51 -25.34 5.57
C ALA A 606 5.85 -24.57 5.47
N ASN A 607 6.86 -25.16 4.85
CA ASN A 607 8.18 -24.53 4.59
C ASN A 607 8.34 -24.10 3.11
N GLY A 608 7.28 -24.18 2.30
CA GLY A 608 7.28 -23.80 0.90
C GLY A 608 7.96 -24.81 -0.04
N LYS A 609 8.17 -26.07 0.38
CA LYS A 609 8.73 -27.12 -0.49
C LYS A 609 7.66 -27.81 -1.29
N PRO A 610 7.94 -28.17 -2.58
CA PRO A 610 6.99 -28.93 -3.42
C PRO A 610 6.64 -30.27 -2.79
N MET A 611 5.36 -30.61 -2.85
CA MET A 611 4.79 -31.90 -2.42
C MET A 611 4.40 -32.75 -3.63
N ALA A 612 4.12 -34.05 -3.38
CA ALA A 612 3.60 -34.93 -4.42
C ALA A 612 2.11 -34.64 -4.73
N ASP A 613 1.39 -34.10 -3.76
CA ASP A 613 -0.01 -33.74 -3.92
C ASP A 613 -0.16 -32.53 -4.81
N THR A 614 -1.27 -32.49 -5.54
CA THR A 614 -1.57 -31.43 -6.53
C THR A 614 -2.94 -30.82 -6.27
N HIS A 615 -3.13 -29.63 -6.79
CA HIS A 615 -4.43 -28.99 -6.94
C HIS A 615 -4.57 -28.36 -8.33
N THR A 616 -5.74 -27.83 -8.61
CA THR A 616 -6.02 -27.17 -9.88
C THR A 616 -6.07 -25.66 -9.68
N GLU A 617 -5.32 -24.92 -10.50
CA GLU A 617 -5.34 -23.46 -10.53
C GLU A 617 -6.02 -22.94 -11.79
N THR A 618 -6.82 -21.90 -11.60
CA THR A 618 -7.42 -21.10 -12.67
C THR A 618 -7.16 -19.64 -12.37
N THR A 619 -6.37 -19.00 -13.20
CA THR A 619 -6.10 -17.56 -13.13
C THR A 619 -7.02 -16.75 -14.01
N LEU A 620 -7.60 -17.39 -15.04
CA LEU A 620 -8.53 -16.79 -15.98
C LEU A 620 -9.62 -17.79 -16.35
N HIS A 621 -10.89 -17.46 -16.10
CA HIS A 621 -12.00 -18.26 -16.62
C HIS A 621 -12.20 -18.00 -18.12
N GLY A 622 -12.39 -19.07 -18.90
CA GLY A 622 -12.57 -18.99 -20.33
C GLY A 622 -11.27 -18.92 -21.15
N GLY A 623 -10.14 -19.37 -20.60
CA GLY A 623 -8.86 -19.41 -21.31
C GLY A 623 -8.93 -20.23 -22.62
N LYS A 624 -9.65 -21.36 -22.63
CA LYS A 624 -9.90 -22.17 -23.86
C LYS A 624 -10.76 -21.41 -24.87
N ARG A 625 -11.79 -20.70 -24.40
CA ARG A 625 -12.66 -19.87 -25.21
C ARG A 625 -11.91 -18.72 -25.88
N LEU A 626 -10.93 -18.13 -25.19
CA LEU A 626 -10.06 -17.09 -25.75
C LEU A 626 -9.36 -17.59 -27.02
N ALA A 627 -8.79 -18.81 -26.98
CA ALA A 627 -8.13 -19.42 -28.14
C ALA A 627 -9.12 -19.77 -29.25
N GLU A 628 -10.32 -20.25 -28.92
CA GLU A 628 -11.38 -20.55 -29.89
C GLU A 628 -11.84 -19.27 -30.62
N ILE A 629 -12.04 -18.17 -29.92
CA ILE A 629 -12.39 -16.88 -30.50
C ILE A 629 -11.29 -16.40 -31.44
N ALA A 630 -10.03 -16.46 -31.01
CA ALA A 630 -8.90 -16.07 -31.85
C ALA A 630 -8.83 -16.89 -33.14
N ALA A 631 -8.99 -18.20 -33.04
CA ALA A 631 -9.03 -19.10 -34.19
C ALA A 631 -10.18 -18.78 -35.15
N ALA A 632 -11.39 -18.51 -34.63
CA ALA A 632 -12.56 -18.18 -35.46
C ALA A 632 -12.38 -16.84 -36.19
N VAL A 633 -11.84 -15.81 -35.49
CA VAL A 633 -11.56 -14.50 -36.11
C VAL A 633 -10.49 -14.62 -37.20
N HIS A 634 -9.39 -15.33 -36.93
CA HIS A 634 -8.32 -15.54 -37.90
C HIS A 634 -8.78 -16.34 -39.12
N ALA A 635 -9.66 -17.36 -38.94
CA ALA A 635 -10.23 -18.14 -40.04
C ALA A 635 -11.07 -17.27 -41.00
N ASN A 636 -11.65 -16.17 -40.47
CA ASN A 636 -12.36 -15.16 -41.27
C ASN A 636 -11.43 -14.07 -41.85
N GLY A 637 -10.13 -14.16 -41.65
CA GLY A 637 -9.15 -13.14 -42.04
C GLY A 637 -9.16 -11.88 -41.14
N GLY A 638 -9.85 -11.94 -39.99
CA GLY A 638 -9.91 -10.87 -39.01
C GLY A 638 -8.66 -10.77 -38.15
N LYS A 639 -8.62 -9.76 -37.28
CA LYS A 639 -7.50 -9.43 -36.40
C LYS A 639 -7.93 -9.47 -34.95
N VAL A 640 -7.05 -9.98 -34.08
CA VAL A 640 -7.26 -10.07 -32.64
C VAL A 640 -6.41 -9.01 -31.92
N ILE A 641 -7.07 -8.13 -31.16
CA ILE A 641 -6.50 -7.05 -30.37
C ILE A 641 -6.81 -7.37 -28.92
N THR A 642 -5.78 -7.64 -28.12
CA THR A 642 -5.94 -8.02 -26.72
C THR A 642 -5.24 -7.01 -25.80
N ASN A 643 -5.93 -6.61 -24.74
CA ASN A 643 -5.32 -5.91 -23.61
C ASN A 643 -5.24 -6.86 -22.41
N VAL A 644 -4.07 -7.02 -21.82
CA VAL A 644 -3.88 -7.79 -20.58
C VAL A 644 -3.67 -6.83 -19.42
N ASN A 645 -4.44 -6.98 -18.34
CA ASN A 645 -4.21 -6.24 -17.10
C ASN A 645 -3.06 -6.88 -16.33
N ILE A 646 -1.97 -6.13 -16.16
CA ILE A 646 -0.74 -6.57 -15.51
C ILE A 646 -0.75 -6.12 -14.06
N THR A 647 -1.23 -6.98 -13.18
CA THR A 647 -1.17 -6.81 -11.71
C THR A 647 -0.04 -7.60 -11.08
N LEU A 648 0.43 -8.62 -11.80
CA LEU A 648 1.57 -9.48 -11.48
C LEU A 648 2.45 -9.63 -12.71
N ALA A 649 3.61 -10.23 -12.59
CA ALA A 649 4.48 -10.56 -13.71
C ALA A 649 3.95 -11.78 -14.49
N TRP A 650 2.83 -11.61 -15.20
CA TRP A 650 2.15 -12.70 -15.91
C TRP A 650 3.01 -13.32 -17.00
N GLN A 651 2.89 -14.65 -17.17
CA GLN A 651 3.42 -15.39 -18.31
C GLN A 651 2.45 -15.23 -19.48
N LEU A 652 2.91 -14.66 -20.61
CA LEU A 652 2.04 -14.34 -21.74
C LEU A 652 1.98 -15.45 -22.82
N GLY A 653 2.61 -16.59 -22.57
CA GLY A 653 2.71 -17.69 -23.55
C GLY A 653 1.38 -18.22 -24.07
N ASN A 654 0.31 -18.16 -23.28
CA ASN A 654 -1.03 -18.60 -23.68
C ASN A 654 -1.88 -17.49 -24.33
N VAL A 655 -1.43 -16.24 -24.35
CA VAL A 655 -2.19 -15.10 -24.88
C VAL A 655 -1.49 -14.45 -26.08
N GLU A 656 -0.18 -14.13 -25.97
CA GLU A 656 0.56 -13.40 -27.00
C GLU A 656 0.49 -14.05 -28.39
N PRO A 657 0.65 -15.39 -28.55
CA PRO A 657 0.60 -16.01 -29.87
C PRO A 657 -0.77 -15.91 -30.57
N LEU A 658 -1.83 -15.68 -29.81
CA LEU A 658 -3.19 -15.53 -30.30
C LEU A 658 -3.47 -14.13 -30.87
N CYS A 659 -2.61 -13.16 -30.59
CA CYS A 659 -2.86 -11.74 -30.82
C CYS A 659 -2.13 -11.23 -32.08
N ASN A 660 -2.80 -10.38 -32.84
CA ASN A 660 -2.18 -9.48 -33.83
C ASN A 660 -1.64 -8.22 -33.17
N VAL A 661 -2.36 -7.77 -32.14
CA VAL A 661 -1.99 -6.64 -31.30
C VAL A 661 -2.10 -7.05 -29.84
N LEU A 662 -1.10 -6.72 -29.05
CA LEU A 662 -1.11 -6.93 -27.61
C LEU A 662 -0.76 -5.64 -26.89
N LEU A 663 -1.64 -5.26 -25.95
CA LEU A 663 -1.44 -4.13 -25.04
C LEU A 663 -1.37 -4.64 -23.61
N ALA A 664 -0.65 -3.91 -22.76
CA ALA A 664 -0.66 -4.09 -21.32
C ALA A 664 -1.28 -2.85 -20.65
N GLY A 665 -2.26 -3.10 -19.77
CA GLY A 665 -2.79 -2.13 -18.82
C GLY A 665 -2.35 -2.48 -17.41
N PHE A 666 -2.43 -1.54 -16.47
CA PHE A 666 -2.01 -1.67 -15.08
C PHE A 666 -3.08 -1.05 -14.19
N ASP A 667 -4.21 -1.74 -14.06
CA ASP A 667 -5.45 -1.18 -13.54
C ASP A 667 -5.85 0.12 -14.25
N THR A 668 -5.56 0.13 -15.54
CA THR A 668 -5.85 1.23 -16.45
C THR A 668 -7.34 1.20 -16.83
N TYR A 669 -8.00 2.36 -16.86
CA TYR A 669 -9.37 2.44 -17.33
C TYR A 669 -9.49 1.95 -18.77
N ARG A 670 -10.50 1.14 -19.03
CA ARG A 670 -10.78 0.60 -20.36
C ARG A 670 -10.96 1.67 -21.43
N SER A 671 -11.58 2.81 -21.08
CA SER A 671 -11.72 3.95 -21.97
C SER A 671 -10.36 4.50 -22.45
N ALA A 672 -9.38 4.57 -21.57
CA ALA A 672 -8.03 5.00 -21.93
C ALA A 672 -7.32 3.99 -22.87
N THR A 673 -7.51 2.69 -22.64
CA THR A 673 -7.02 1.65 -23.56
C THR A 673 -7.71 1.76 -24.93
N LEU A 674 -9.02 2.02 -24.97
CA LEU A 674 -9.77 2.24 -26.21
C LEU A 674 -9.29 3.51 -26.93
N ASP A 675 -8.94 4.60 -26.21
CA ASP A 675 -8.34 5.79 -26.81
C ASP A 675 -7.04 5.45 -27.57
N VAL A 676 -6.20 4.58 -27.01
CA VAL A 676 -4.98 4.11 -27.70
C VAL A 676 -5.32 3.21 -28.87
N ILE A 677 -6.22 2.24 -28.70
CA ILE A 677 -6.64 1.33 -29.79
C ILE A 677 -7.20 2.13 -30.98
N PHE A 678 -8.02 3.14 -30.71
CA PHE A 678 -8.68 3.92 -31.75
C PHE A 678 -7.83 5.08 -32.32
N GLY A 679 -6.62 5.28 -31.78
CA GLY A 679 -5.69 6.29 -32.25
C GLY A 679 -6.03 7.72 -31.78
N CYS A 680 -6.85 7.83 -30.73
CA CYS A 680 -7.08 9.11 -30.06
C CYS A 680 -5.87 9.56 -29.23
N PHE A 681 -5.05 8.58 -28.82
CA PHE A 681 -3.80 8.80 -28.09
C PHE A 681 -2.73 7.81 -28.56
N ALA A 682 -1.49 8.29 -28.79
CA ALA A 682 -0.38 7.41 -29.15
C ALA A 682 0.14 6.67 -27.91
N PRO A 683 0.39 5.36 -27.96
CA PRO A 683 0.94 4.61 -26.83
C PRO A 683 2.34 5.13 -26.47
N THR A 684 2.55 5.46 -25.21
CA THR A 684 3.83 5.96 -24.70
C THR A 684 4.36 5.12 -23.53
N GLY A 685 3.50 4.35 -22.85
CA GLY A 685 3.87 3.58 -21.70
C GLY A 685 5.00 2.57 -21.96
N LYS A 686 5.80 2.29 -20.95
CA LYS A 686 6.87 1.28 -20.97
C LYS A 686 6.69 0.32 -19.81
N LEU A 687 7.03 -0.97 -20.01
CA LEU A 687 6.91 -1.98 -18.95
C LEU A 687 7.67 -1.55 -17.69
N PRO A 688 7.02 -1.53 -16.52
CA PRO A 688 7.67 -1.20 -15.24
C PRO A 688 8.35 -2.42 -14.61
N LEU A 689 8.17 -3.60 -15.20
CA LEU A 689 8.75 -4.86 -14.77
C LEU A 689 8.91 -5.83 -15.95
N THR A 690 9.83 -6.79 -15.80
CA THR A 690 10.10 -7.85 -16.79
C THR A 690 9.10 -8.99 -16.62
N LEU A 691 8.50 -9.44 -17.72
CA LEU A 691 7.57 -10.55 -17.74
C LEU A 691 8.33 -11.87 -17.96
N PRO A 692 8.16 -12.90 -17.09
CA PRO A 692 8.88 -14.17 -17.22
C PRO A 692 8.38 -14.98 -18.42
N ARG A 693 9.30 -15.72 -19.06
CA ARG A 693 8.98 -16.48 -20.25
C ARG A 693 8.10 -17.71 -20.02
N GLY A 694 8.06 -18.24 -18.78
CA GLY A 694 7.28 -19.42 -18.45
C GLY A 694 7.78 -20.13 -17.18
N ASP A 695 7.15 -21.24 -16.81
CA ASP A 695 7.42 -22.00 -15.58
C ASP A 695 8.88 -22.43 -15.42
N ALA A 696 9.57 -22.71 -16.53
CA ALA A 696 10.96 -23.19 -16.50
C ALA A 696 11.92 -22.21 -15.79
N VAL A 697 11.64 -20.89 -15.86
CA VAL A 697 12.49 -19.89 -15.20
C VAL A 697 12.03 -19.59 -13.77
N LEU A 698 10.87 -20.08 -13.39
CA LEU A 698 10.30 -19.96 -12.04
C LEU A 698 10.35 -21.29 -11.27
N ALA A 699 10.91 -22.34 -11.89
CA ALA A 699 10.96 -23.66 -11.29
C ALA A 699 11.70 -23.66 -9.96
N VAL A 700 11.16 -24.39 -8.99
CA VAL A 700 11.71 -24.57 -7.65
C VAL A 700 12.22 -25.99 -7.53
N ASN A 701 13.47 -26.16 -7.07
CA ASN A 701 14.05 -27.48 -6.88
C ASN A 701 13.52 -28.18 -5.61
N ALA A 702 13.92 -29.44 -5.40
CA ALA A 702 13.49 -30.22 -4.25
C ALA A 702 13.86 -29.62 -2.86
N ASN A 703 14.77 -28.65 -2.84
CA ASN A 703 15.16 -27.92 -1.63
C ASN A 703 14.37 -26.62 -1.41
N GLY A 704 13.40 -26.32 -2.28
CA GLY A 704 12.61 -25.08 -2.21
C GLY A 704 13.32 -23.84 -2.76
N VAL A 705 14.40 -24.01 -3.54
CA VAL A 705 15.18 -22.91 -4.11
C VAL A 705 14.73 -22.65 -5.55
N CYS A 706 14.34 -21.41 -5.86
CA CYS A 706 13.98 -20.98 -7.19
C CYS A 706 15.22 -20.89 -8.10
N ILE A 707 15.04 -21.26 -9.37
CA ILE A 707 16.13 -21.24 -10.35
C ILE A 707 16.55 -19.82 -10.74
N SER A 708 15.59 -18.89 -10.74
CA SER A 708 15.88 -17.45 -10.85
C SER A 708 15.97 -16.83 -9.46
N PRO A 709 16.99 -16.00 -9.17
CA PRO A 709 17.11 -15.42 -7.83
C PRO A 709 15.89 -14.54 -7.49
N ASN A 710 15.38 -14.72 -6.28
CA ASN A 710 14.19 -14.02 -5.78
C ASN A 710 14.46 -12.61 -5.23
N ASP A 711 15.72 -12.22 -5.16
CA ASP A 711 16.21 -10.95 -4.58
C ASP A 711 16.83 -9.99 -5.60
N VAL A 712 16.67 -10.30 -6.90
CA VAL A 712 17.22 -9.54 -8.03
C VAL A 712 16.08 -9.14 -8.97
N PRO A 713 16.01 -7.89 -9.47
CA PRO A 713 15.04 -7.46 -10.48
C PRO A 713 15.07 -8.32 -11.74
N GLY A 714 13.93 -8.43 -12.42
CA GLY A 714 13.77 -9.26 -13.62
C GLY A 714 14.80 -8.96 -14.71
N TYR A 715 15.09 -7.68 -14.95
CA TYR A 715 16.07 -7.24 -15.97
C TYR A 715 17.52 -7.67 -15.69
N ASP A 716 17.85 -8.06 -14.45
CA ASP A 716 19.21 -8.46 -14.06
C ASP A 716 19.34 -9.96 -13.74
N LYS A 717 18.23 -10.73 -13.75
CA LYS A 717 18.21 -12.15 -13.41
C LYS A 717 19.07 -13.02 -14.33
N ASP A 718 19.17 -12.67 -15.61
CA ASP A 718 19.95 -13.43 -16.61
C ASP A 718 21.41 -13.64 -16.19
N ARG A 719 21.98 -12.72 -15.42
CA ARG A 719 23.36 -12.82 -14.90
C ARG A 719 23.56 -14.01 -13.97
N TYR A 720 22.53 -14.45 -13.31
CA TYR A 720 22.54 -15.49 -12.27
C TYR A 720 21.90 -16.79 -12.70
N MET A 721 21.35 -16.83 -13.92
CA MET A 721 20.64 -17.99 -14.41
C MET A 721 21.58 -18.99 -15.10
N PRO A 722 21.26 -20.31 -15.07
CA PRO A 722 22.06 -21.33 -15.75
C PRO A 722 22.18 -21.07 -17.25
N ASP A 723 23.38 -21.29 -17.81
CA ASP A 723 23.61 -21.13 -19.26
C ASP A 723 22.73 -22.03 -20.12
N SER A 724 22.30 -23.19 -19.59
CA SER A 724 21.40 -24.12 -20.27
C SER A 724 19.98 -23.55 -20.51
N LEU A 725 19.64 -22.48 -19.84
CA LEU A 725 18.36 -21.78 -20.01
C LEU A 725 18.50 -20.53 -20.89
N LYS A 726 19.73 -20.09 -21.21
CA LYS A 726 19.97 -18.90 -22.02
C LYS A 726 19.80 -19.20 -23.50
N ASP A 727 19.22 -18.24 -24.20
CA ASP A 727 19.14 -18.26 -25.66
C ASP A 727 20.44 -17.73 -26.31
N GLU A 728 20.43 -17.60 -27.64
CA GLU A 728 21.54 -17.11 -28.44
C GLU A 728 21.99 -15.68 -28.09
N ASN A 729 21.15 -14.90 -27.39
CA ASN A 729 21.45 -13.53 -26.93
C ASN A 729 21.86 -13.49 -25.45
N GLY A 730 22.01 -14.67 -24.80
CA GLY A 730 22.35 -14.76 -23.39
C GLY A 730 21.18 -14.45 -22.45
N LYS A 731 19.96 -14.38 -22.97
CA LYS A 731 18.74 -14.09 -22.20
C LYS A 731 18.04 -15.39 -21.79
N ALA A 732 17.62 -15.46 -20.55
CA ALA A 732 16.94 -16.64 -20.00
C ALA A 732 15.55 -16.32 -19.44
N TYR A 733 15.39 -15.16 -18.79
CA TYR A 733 14.23 -14.87 -17.95
C TYR A 733 13.06 -14.27 -18.71
N ALA A 734 13.30 -13.24 -19.50
CA ALA A 734 12.24 -12.47 -20.14
C ALA A 734 11.49 -13.27 -21.23
N TYR A 735 10.18 -13.06 -21.31
CA TYR A 735 9.37 -13.54 -22.43
C TYR A 735 9.86 -12.91 -23.74
N ARG A 736 9.98 -13.74 -24.79
CA ARG A 736 10.38 -13.31 -26.13
C ARG A 736 9.28 -13.64 -27.13
N ASP A 737 8.82 -12.64 -27.89
CA ASP A 737 7.84 -12.83 -28.93
C ASP A 737 8.45 -13.39 -30.22
N ALA A 738 7.60 -13.75 -31.21
CA ALA A 738 8.04 -14.30 -32.49
C ALA A 738 8.80 -13.28 -33.37
N ALA A 739 8.70 -11.97 -33.08
CA ALA A 739 9.46 -10.93 -33.74
C ALA A 739 10.86 -10.75 -33.13
N GLY A 740 11.13 -11.41 -32.00
CA GLY A 740 12.39 -11.35 -31.28
C GLY A 740 12.48 -10.28 -30.19
N ASN A 741 11.37 -9.63 -29.85
CA ASN A 741 11.32 -8.64 -28.79
C ASN A 741 11.25 -9.34 -27.43
N TYR A 742 12.03 -8.85 -26.45
CA TYR A 742 11.94 -9.27 -25.06
C TYR A 742 11.04 -8.33 -24.27
N TYR A 743 10.08 -8.89 -23.55
CA TYR A 743 9.19 -8.10 -22.70
C TYR A 743 9.83 -7.82 -21.35
N GLU A 744 10.90 -7.02 -21.40
CA GLU A 744 11.68 -6.60 -20.24
C GLU A 744 11.27 -5.21 -19.77
N TYR A 745 11.73 -4.86 -18.56
CA TYR A 745 11.66 -3.51 -18.04
C TYR A 745 12.06 -2.45 -19.09
N GLY A 746 11.23 -1.44 -19.26
CA GLY A 746 11.42 -0.39 -20.24
C GLY A 746 10.98 -0.72 -21.66
N PHE A 747 10.55 -1.94 -21.95
CA PHE A 747 10.02 -2.29 -23.27
C PHE A 747 8.63 -1.70 -23.49
N GLY A 748 8.36 -1.33 -24.73
CA GLY A 748 7.08 -0.86 -25.29
C GLY A 748 7.31 -0.29 -26.66
N LEU A 749 6.46 -0.64 -27.62
CA LEU A 749 6.50 -0.10 -28.98
C LEU A 749 6.01 1.35 -28.98
N GLU A 750 6.53 2.15 -29.86
CA GLU A 750 5.99 3.48 -30.17
C GLU A 750 4.90 3.34 -31.22
N GLY A 751 3.82 4.16 -31.10
CA GLY A 751 2.67 4.10 -31.99
C GLY A 751 2.90 4.80 -33.34
#